data_607c0ae92f239cb80a13359ed85e0b96
#
_entry.id   607c0ae92f239cb80a13359ed85e0b96
#
_cell.length_a   1.000
_cell.length_b   1.000
_cell.length_c   1.000
_cell.angle_alpha   90.00
_cell.angle_beta   90.00
_cell.angle_gamma   90.00
#
_symmetry.space_group_name_H-M   'P 1'
#
loop_
_entity.id
_entity.type
_entity.pdbx_description
1 polymer ?
#
loop_
_entity_poly.entity_id
_entity_poly.type
_entity_poly.pdbx_seq_one_letter_code
_entity_poly.pdbx_strand_id
1 'polypeptide(L)'
;MFNTKEEFKYEFSKRIIESYGRTVEEAHLTEKFMVLETMVRDYASVNWAMTKMAVQAKQQKQVHYFSMEFLVGRLLVNNMMNLGIYETAKEGLADYGINIHDLEELESDAGLGNGGLGRLAACFMDSLASLSYPAFGNTIRYDYGFFKQKIENGYQVEVPDQWLRLGNMWEVRKPKHATEVKFWGKVIWDDATGGWKHVDYEAVRAVPYDMPIVGNDTKVTNTLRLWKAEPSENIPTNKDFRQYAQEVNDICQTLYPDDSTHAGRVLRLKQQYFFVCAGINSIIRAHLRVYPDLTNFHEKNVIQLNDTHPVLVIPELMRVFIDDYGMEWDDAWNIVCKTCAYTNHTILAEALEKWPVDMMRDLLPRVYQIIEEINRRFIGFVKQQTENDNDLLQRVMIIKDGQVHMARLAIAGSFSVNGVAQLHSDILKEREMKDFDTLYPNKFNNKTNGVTHRRWLAYCNPQLTSLINESIGDSWMHRPDDLQKLAPFVEDSITQSKFYNVKQQRKQILADYIKKHNGIDVDVNSIFDIQVKRLHAYKRQLLNVMHIIYLYQRMKEDSSFRIYPHTYIFGAKAAPSYYLAKKIIKLINSVADKVNNDPETNKYLKVVFIENYGVTIAEKIIPAADVSEQISTAGKEASGTSNMKFMMNGAVTLGTLDGANVEIADLVGDDNIVIFGMKDNEVNELKAKGTYNSWNEYNNNPNIKKVVDSLVDGTFHPSREEFKIIFDELMSRNDEYFLLKDFESYRLAQEKINNLYQNRQNWSKMCLANIAKSGHFSSDRTIEDYVKDIWHLNRVKI
;
A
#
# COMPACT_ATOMS: atom_id res chain seq x y z
N MET A 1 -13.44 -27.08 16.56
CA MET A 1 -12.08 -26.57 16.75
C MET A 1 -11.18 -27.75 17.03
N PHE A 2 -9.95 -27.72 16.54
CA PHE A 2 -8.95 -28.75 16.80
C PHE A 2 -7.79 -28.14 17.60
N ASN A 3 -7.36 -28.84 18.65
CA ASN A 3 -6.24 -28.43 19.50
C ASN A 3 -5.09 -29.44 19.43
N THR A 4 -5.35 -30.62 18.87
CA THR A 4 -4.39 -31.70 18.69
C THR A 4 -4.31 -32.13 17.22
N LYS A 5 -3.20 -32.78 16.86
CA LYS A 5 -2.98 -33.34 15.55
C LYS A 5 -4.08 -34.35 15.16
N GLU A 6 -4.50 -35.20 16.09
CA GLU A 6 -5.53 -36.21 15.87
C GLU A 6 -6.90 -35.57 15.61
N GLU A 7 -7.27 -34.52 16.37
CA GLU A 7 -8.50 -33.76 16.12
C GLU A 7 -8.47 -33.07 14.74
N PHE A 8 -7.32 -32.50 14.38
CA PHE A 8 -7.13 -31.90 13.05
C PHE A 8 -7.34 -32.94 11.95
N LYS A 9 -6.67 -34.10 12.04
CA LYS A 9 -6.78 -35.19 11.05
C LYS A 9 -8.22 -35.68 10.91
N TYR A 10 -8.90 -35.88 12.03
CA TYR A 10 -10.31 -36.33 12.02
C TYR A 10 -11.21 -35.30 11.32
N GLU A 11 -11.11 -34.04 11.69
CA GLU A 11 -11.94 -32.99 11.12
C GLU A 11 -11.61 -32.73 9.63
N PHE A 12 -10.34 -32.77 9.26
CA PHE A 12 -9.92 -32.63 7.86
C PHE A 12 -10.44 -33.74 6.97
N SER A 13 -10.28 -35.02 7.38
CA SER A 13 -10.79 -36.15 6.65
C SER A 13 -12.32 -36.14 6.55
N LYS A 14 -13.02 -35.85 7.65
CA LYS A 14 -14.46 -35.73 7.69
C LYS A 14 -14.97 -34.68 6.70
N ARG A 15 -14.37 -33.48 6.67
CA ARG A 15 -14.79 -32.39 5.77
C ARG A 15 -14.51 -32.70 4.30
N ILE A 16 -13.41 -33.38 3.99
CA ILE A 16 -13.17 -33.87 2.61
C ILE A 16 -14.32 -34.79 2.16
N ILE A 17 -14.72 -35.73 3.01
CA ILE A 17 -15.82 -36.67 2.70
C ILE A 17 -17.14 -35.89 2.55
N GLU A 18 -17.48 -35.03 3.48
CA GLU A 18 -18.75 -34.27 3.47
C GLU A 18 -18.84 -33.30 2.28
N SER A 19 -17.73 -32.68 1.86
CA SER A 19 -17.72 -31.68 0.80
C SER A 19 -17.62 -32.30 -0.61
N TYR A 20 -16.90 -33.41 -0.75
CA TYR A 20 -16.52 -33.95 -2.07
C TYR A 20 -16.85 -35.42 -2.27
N GLY A 21 -17.31 -36.16 -1.24
CA GLY A 21 -17.61 -37.60 -1.33
C GLY A 21 -16.37 -38.45 -1.63
N ARG A 22 -15.19 -38.03 -1.19
CA ARG A 22 -13.89 -38.67 -1.45
C ARG A 22 -13.12 -38.88 -0.15
N THR A 23 -12.19 -39.83 -0.15
CA THR A 23 -11.19 -39.94 0.94
C THR A 23 -10.08 -38.87 0.77
N VAL A 24 -9.25 -38.73 1.78
CA VAL A 24 -8.12 -37.78 1.71
C VAL A 24 -7.15 -38.17 0.58
N GLU A 25 -6.92 -39.44 0.38
CA GLU A 25 -6.06 -39.99 -0.67
C GLU A 25 -6.60 -39.68 -2.08
N GLU A 26 -7.91 -39.82 -2.27
CA GLU A 26 -8.60 -39.63 -3.56
C GLU A 26 -8.80 -38.11 -3.91
N ALA A 27 -8.86 -37.24 -2.92
CA ALA A 27 -9.14 -35.85 -3.11
C ALA A 27 -7.98 -35.13 -3.87
N HIS A 28 -8.35 -34.23 -4.78
CA HIS A 28 -7.37 -33.37 -5.47
C HIS A 28 -6.73 -32.34 -4.51
N LEU A 29 -5.54 -31.87 -4.84
CA LEU A 29 -4.80 -30.91 -4.01
C LEU A 29 -5.61 -29.62 -3.79
N THR A 30 -6.35 -29.15 -4.79
CA THR A 30 -7.25 -27.99 -4.70
C THR A 30 -8.41 -28.19 -3.72
N GLU A 31 -8.98 -29.40 -3.68
CA GLU A 31 -10.06 -29.74 -2.74
C GLU A 31 -9.53 -29.75 -1.29
N LYS A 32 -8.35 -30.32 -1.09
CA LYS A 32 -7.64 -30.31 0.20
C LYS A 32 -7.33 -28.88 0.67
N PHE A 33 -6.88 -28.04 -0.25
CA PHE A 33 -6.61 -26.61 0.01
C PHE A 33 -7.87 -25.87 0.46
N MET A 34 -8.98 -25.98 -0.29
CA MET A 34 -10.24 -25.31 0.02
C MET A 34 -10.85 -25.77 1.36
N VAL A 35 -10.68 -27.05 1.70
CA VAL A 35 -11.10 -27.59 3.01
C VAL A 35 -10.23 -26.99 4.11
N LEU A 36 -8.91 -26.94 3.93
CA LEU A 36 -8.01 -26.36 4.93
C LEU A 36 -8.30 -24.87 5.19
N GLU A 37 -8.47 -24.07 4.14
CA GLU A 37 -8.86 -22.66 4.29
C GLU A 37 -10.17 -22.48 5.04
N THR A 38 -11.19 -23.30 4.68
CA THR A 38 -12.50 -23.27 5.35
C THR A 38 -12.37 -23.65 6.83
N MET A 39 -11.57 -24.66 7.16
CA MET A 39 -11.33 -25.07 8.56
C MET A 39 -10.67 -23.94 9.37
N VAL A 40 -9.66 -23.28 8.81
CA VAL A 40 -8.97 -22.16 9.49
C VAL A 40 -9.91 -20.96 9.68
N ARG A 41 -10.70 -20.62 8.65
CA ARG A 41 -11.74 -19.58 8.76
C ARG A 41 -12.77 -19.91 9.83
N ASP A 42 -13.27 -21.12 9.86
CA ASP A 42 -14.28 -21.55 10.84
C ASP A 42 -13.70 -21.53 12.26
N TYR A 43 -12.42 -21.89 12.42
CA TYR A 43 -11.71 -21.76 13.69
C TYR A 43 -11.68 -20.29 14.15
N ALA A 44 -11.35 -19.35 13.26
CA ALA A 44 -11.35 -17.91 13.54
C ALA A 44 -12.76 -17.35 13.80
N SER A 45 -13.81 -17.97 13.25
CA SER A 45 -15.19 -17.44 13.28
C SER A 45 -15.76 -17.37 14.69
N VAL A 46 -15.33 -18.25 15.60
CA VAL A 46 -15.76 -18.21 17.03
C VAL A 46 -15.22 -16.93 17.68
N ASN A 47 -13.94 -16.66 17.53
CA ASN A 47 -13.32 -15.44 18.05
C ASN A 47 -13.92 -14.17 17.40
N TRP A 48 -14.25 -14.24 16.12
CA TRP A 48 -14.90 -13.17 15.38
C TRP A 48 -16.27 -12.81 15.94
N ALA A 49 -17.11 -13.83 16.23
CA ALA A 49 -18.40 -13.62 16.88
C ALA A 49 -18.24 -13.05 18.29
N MET A 50 -17.33 -13.62 19.10
CA MET A 50 -17.06 -13.14 20.47
C MET A 50 -16.56 -11.70 20.48
N THR A 51 -15.70 -11.30 19.55
CA THR A 51 -15.22 -9.92 19.43
C THR A 51 -16.39 -8.95 19.22
N LYS A 52 -17.29 -9.24 18.26
CA LYS A 52 -18.48 -8.42 17.99
C LYS A 52 -19.38 -8.29 19.22
N MET A 53 -19.64 -9.41 19.89
CA MET A 53 -20.45 -9.44 21.10
C MET A 53 -19.82 -8.61 22.24
N ALA A 54 -18.52 -8.74 22.47
CA ALA A 54 -17.81 -8.00 23.51
C ALA A 54 -17.81 -6.48 23.26
N VAL A 55 -17.57 -6.07 22.01
CA VAL A 55 -17.62 -4.66 21.59
C VAL A 55 -19.01 -4.07 21.81
N GLN A 56 -20.06 -4.80 21.40
CA GLN A 56 -21.44 -4.36 21.55
C GLN A 56 -21.85 -4.29 23.02
N ALA A 57 -21.56 -5.34 23.81
CA ALA A 57 -21.93 -5.39 25.23
C ALA A 57 -21.30 -4.27 26.06
N LYS A 58 -20.07 -3.89 25.73
CA LYS A 58 -19.33 -2.80 26.39
C LYS A 58 -19.53 -1.44 25.75
N GLN A 59 -20.32 -1.36 24.68
CA GLN A 59 -20.55 -0.12 23.91
C GLN A 59 -19.25 0.61 23.57
N GLN A 60 -18.22 -0.17 23.14
CA GLN A 60 -16.89 0.37 22.88
C GLN A 60 -16.88 1.21 21.60
N LYS A 61 -16.08 2.29 21.62
CA LYS A 61 -15.77 3.07 20.42
C LYS A 61 -14.99 2.21 19.43
N GLN A 62 -15.30 2.31 18.14
CA GLN A 62 -14.65 1.56 17.05
C GLN A 62 -14.04 2.50 16.02
N VAL A 63 -12.95 2.07 15.41
CA VAL A 63 -12.40 2.71 14.21
C VAL A 63 -12.91 2.04 12.94
N HIS A 64 -13.39 2.84 12.00
CA HIS A 64 -13.76 2.43 10.66
C HIS A 64 -12.72 2.97 9.69
N TYR A 65 -11.89 2.08 9.15
CA TYR A 65 -10.80 2.42 8.25
C TYR A 65 -11.27 2.30 6.80
N PHE A 66 -11.44 3.45 6.13
CA PHE A 66 -11.88 3.52 4.75
C PHE A 66 -10.67 3.66 3.82
N SER A 67 -10.48 2.70 2.95
CA SER A 67 -9.41 2.71 1.96
C SER A 67 -9.90 2.15 0.62
N MET A 68 -9.42 2.74 -0.47
CA MET A 68 -9.68 2.25 -1.81
C MET A 68 -9.06 0.87 -2.05
N GLU A 69 -8.04 0.50 -1.27
CA GLU A 69 -7.33 -0.75 -1.41
C GLU A 69 -6.85 -1.32 -0.05
N PHE A 70 -6.85 -2.66 0.03
CA PHE A 70 -6.24 -3.44 1.12
C PHE A 70 -5.42 -4.57 0.51
N LEU A 71 -4.12 -4.41 0.47
CA LEU A 71 -3.20 -5.41 -0.10
C LEU A 71 -2.87 -6.48 0.95
N VAL A 72 -3.82 -7.36 1.23
CA VAL A 72 -3.71 -8.33 2.33
C VAL A 72 -2.73 -9.47 2.06
N GLY A 73 -2.53 -9.85 0.80
CA GLY A 73 -1.70 -11.01 0.43
C GLY A 73 -2.40 -12.34 0.73
N ARG A 74 -1.61 -13.42 0.82
CA ARG A 74 -2.07 -14.74 1.27
C ARG A 74 -2.41 -14.71 2.76
N LEU A 75 -3.48 -15.40 3.15
CA LEU A 75 -3.99 -15.39 4.53
C LEU A 75 -3.85 -16.74 5.24
N LEU A 76 -3.71 -17.86 4.52
CA LEU A 76 -3.69 -19.20 5.10
C LEU A 76 -2.60 -19.34 6.16
N VAL A 77 -1.34 -19.14 5.80
CA VAL A 77 -0.21 -19.21 6.73
C VAL A 77 -0.33 -18.14 7.82
N ASN A 78 -0.60 -16.89 7.42
CA ASN A 78 -0.74 -15.79 8.36
C ASN A 78 -1.78 -16.08 9.44
N ASN A 79 -2.96 -16.58 9.05
CA ASN A 79 -4.03 -16.87 9.99
C ASN A 79 -3.69 -18.09 10.87
N MET A 80 -3.10 -19.16 10.31
CA MET A 80 -2.68 -20.32 11.09
C MET A 80 -1.60 -19.94 12.13
N MET A 81 -0.63 -19.09 11.76
CA MET A 81 0.41 -18.59 12.67
C MET A 81 -0.21 -17.72 13.77
N ASN A 82 -1.08 -16.78 13.41
CA ASN A 82 -1.75 -15.90 14.36
C ASN A 82 -2.65 -16.66 15.35
N LEU A 83 -3.26 -17.76 14.90
CA LEU A 83 -4.10 -18.65 15.74
C LEU A 83 -3.29 -19.68 16.54
N GLY A 84 -1.99 -19.80 16.31
CA GLY A 84 -1.12 -20.79 16.96
C GLY A 84 -1.39 -22.24 16.54
N ILE A 85 -1.97 -22.48 15.34
CA ILE A 85 -2.36 -23.81 14.86
C ILE A 85 -1.53 -24.31 13.68
N TYR A 86 -0.53 -23.56 13.24
CA TYR A 86 0.28 -23.88 12.06
C TYR A 86 1.00 -25.24 12.18
N GLU A 87 1.74 -25.47 13.27
CA GLU A 87 2.47 -26.71 13.45
C GLU A 87 1.53 -27.92 13.60
N THR A 88 0.42 -27.77 14.31
CA THR A 88 -0.61 -28.83 14.44
C THR A 88 -1.19 -29.23 13.07
N ALA A 89 -1.50 -28.25 12.21
CA ALA A 89 -1.99 -28.52 10.86
C ALA A 89 -0.91 -29.16 9.98
N LYS A 90 0.31 -28.64 10.01
CA LYS A 90 1.45 -29.15 9.25
C LYS A 90 1.78 -30.63 9.59
N GLU A 91 1.84 -30.97 10.87
CA GLU A 91 2.07 -32.34 11.31
C GLU A 91 0.93 -33.28 10.91
N GLY A 92 -0.33 -32.80 11.05
CA GLY A 92 -1.50 -33.58 10.67
C GLY A 92 -1.59 -33.83 9.17
N LEU A 93 -1.22 -32.86 8.33
CA LEU A 93 -1.10 -33.03 6.87
C LEU A 93 0.04 -33.97 6.49
N ALA A 94 1.18 -33.88 7.17
CA ALA A 94 2.33 -34.74 6.93
C ALA A 94 2.01 -36.22 7.16
N ASP A 95 1.16 -36.55 8.13
CA ASP A 95 0.68 -37.94 8.35
C ASP A 95 -0.12 -38.49 7.17
N TYR A 96 -0.73 -37.63 6.35
CA TYR A 96 -1.38 -38.00 5.09
C TYR A 96 -0.43 -37.91 3.87
N GLY A 97 0.87 -37.66 4.10
CA GLY A 97 1.85 -37.46 3.02
C GLY A 97 1.66 -36.15 2.26
N ILE A 98 0.99 -35.16 2.85
CA ILE A 98 0.72 -33.88 2.22
C ILE A 98 1.73 -32.86 2.78
N ASN A 99 2.49 -32.20 1.88
CA ASN A 99 3.34 -31.08 2.24
C ASN A 99 2.47 -29.81 2.31
N ILE A 100 2.44 -29.15 3.47
CA ILE A 100 1.65 -27.91 3.65
C ILE A 100 2.04 -26.82 2.63
N HIS A 101 3.31 -26.73 2.23
CA HIS A 101 3.78 -25.75 1.24
C HIS A 101 3.13 -25.95 -0.14
N ASP A 102 2.76 -27.18 -0.52
CA ASP A 102 2.06 -27.42 -1.79
C ASP A 102 0.64 -26.84 -1.75
N LEU A 103 0.02 -26.81 -0.57
CA LEU A 103 -1.28 -26.15 -0.37
C LEU A 103 -1.14 -24.62 -0.34
N GLU A 104 -0.14 -24.11 0.34
CA GLU A 104 0.14 -22.66 0.43
C GLU A 104 0.36 -22.04 -0.96
N GLU A 105 1.01 -22.76 -1.88
CA GLU A 105 1.27 -22.27 -3.24
C GLU A 105 0.00 -22.21 -4.13
N LEU A 106 -1.12 -22.81 -3.71
CA LEU A 106 -2.40 -22.68 -4.40
C LEU A 106 -3.15 -21.38 -4.07
N GLU A 107 -2.86 -20.76 -2.90
CA GLU A 107 -3.48 -19.50 -2.54
C GLU A 107 -2.93 -18.36 -3.41
N SER A 108 -3.81 -17.62 -4.04
CA SER A 108 -3.46 -16.40 -4.77
C SER A 108 -3.45 -15.22 -3.81
N ASP A 109 -2.59 -14.21 -4.07
CA ASP A 109 -2.75 -12.90 -3.43
C ASP A 109 -4.14 -12.34 -3.77
N ALA A 110 -4.88 -11.89 -2.77
CA ALA A 110 -6.19 -11.29 -3.01
C ALA A 110 -6.05 -10.00 -3.85
N GLY A 111 -6.84 -9.91 -4.92
CA GLY A 111 -6.87 -8.77 -5.84
C GLY A 111 -7.55 -7.52 -5.26
N LEU A 112 -7.20 -7.14 -4.03
CA LEU A 112 -7.84 -6.07 -3.28
C LEU A 112 -6.93 -4.83 -3.08
N GLY A 113 -5.75 -4.83 -3.69
CA GLY A 113 -4.80 -3.73 -3.56
C GLY A 113 -3.69 -3.77 -4.61
N ASN A 114 -2.89 -2.73 -4.65
CA ASN A 114 -1.82 -2.57 -5.64
C ASN A 114 -0.46 -2.25 -5.02
N GLY A 115 -0.38 -1.30 -4.08
CA GLY A 115 0.89 -0.75 -3.63
C GLY A 115 0.97 -0.45 -2.14
N GLY A 116 1.79 0.58 -1.80
CA GLY A 116 2.09 0.97 -0.43
C GLY A 116 0.87 1.38 0.39
N LEU A 117 -0.07 2.12 -0.22
CA LEU A 117 -1.32 2.54 0.43
C LEU A 117 -2.13 1.33 0.92
N GLY A 118 -2.37 0.35 0.05
CA GLY A 118 -3.14 -0.85 0.36
C GLY A 118 -2.42 -1.77 1.33
N ARG A 119 -1.08 -1.88 1.22
CA ARG A 119 -0.32 -2.70 2.17
C ARG A 119 -0.27 -2.06 3.56
N LEU A 120 -0.20 -0.74 3.65
CA LEU A 120 -0.31 -0.03 4.92
C LEU A 120 -1.65 -0.32 5.60
N ALA A 121 -2.76 -0.20 4.87
CA ALA A 121 -4.10 -0.52 5.37
C ALA A 121 -4.18 -1.95 5.90
N ALA A 122 -3.60 -2.93 5.18
CA ALA A 122 -3.54 -4.32 5.61
C ALA A 122 -2.67 -4.52 6.87
N CYS A 123 -1.52 -3.85 6.98
CA CYS A 123 -0.68 -3.87 8.20
C CYS A 123 -1.40 -3.26 9.39
N PHE A 124 -2.15 -2.18 9.19
CA PHE A 124 -2.92 -1.54 10.26
C PHE A 124 -4.04 -2.43 10.77
N MET A 125 -4.75 -3.14 9.88
CA MET A 125 -5.78 -4.11 10.31
C MET A 125 -5.17 -5.28 11.10
N ASP A 126 -4.02 -5.80 10.70
CA ASP A 126 -3.26 -6.82 11.45
C ASP A 126 -2.88 -6.32 12.85
N SER A 127 -2.31 -5.13 12.94
CA SER A 127 -1.91 -4.53 14.24
C SER A 127 -3.11 -4.20 15.12
N LEU A 128 -4.20 -3.67 14.57
CA LEU A 128 -5.43 -3.40 15.33
C LEU A 128 -5.99 -4.67 15.96
N ALA A 129 -6.02 -5.79 15.22
CA ALA A 129 -6.47 -7.07 15.73
C ALA A 129 -5.49 -7.62 16.78
N SER A 130 -4.19 -7.62 16.51
CA SER A 130 -3.15 -8.16 17.39
C SER A 130 -3.00 -7.36 18.69
N LEU A 131 -3.24 -6.05 18.66
CA LEU A 131 -3.28 -5.17 19.84
C LEU A 131 -4.65 -5.16 20.54
N SER A 132 -5.59 -5.94 20.04
CA SER A 132 -6.96 -6.06 20.58
C SER A 132 -7.80 -4.80 20.50
N TYR A 133 -7.60 -3.93 19.51
CA TYR A 133 -8.46 -2.77 19.27
C TYR A 133 -9.60 -3.10 18.30
N PRO A 134 -10.83 -2.61 18.58
CA PRO A 134 -12.00 -2.89 17.74
C PRO A 134 -11.95 -2.06 16.44
N ALA A 135 -11.97 -2.73 15.31
CA ALA A 135 -11.83 -2.09 14.01
C ALA A 135 -12.67 -2.74 12.91
N PHE A 136 -13.03 -1.93 11.91
CA PHE A 136 -13.66 -2.34 10.66
C PHE A 136 -12.92 -1.71 9.48
N GLY A 137 -12.44 -2.52 8.53
CA GLY A 137 -11.99 -2.06 7.23
C GLY A 137 -13.15 -2.00 6.24
N ASN A 138 -13.16 -1.00 5.35
CA ASN A 138 -14.16 -0.87 4.28
C ASN A 138 -13.46 -0.59 2.95
N THR A 139 -13.78 -1.38 1.93
CA THR A 139 -13.28 -1.24 0.56
C THR A 139 -14.23 -1.91 -0.45
N ILE A 140 -13.86 -1.91 -1.72
CA ILE A 140 -14.57 -2.60 -2.81
C ILE A 140 -14.02 -4.03 -2.96
N ARG A 141 -14.93 -4.98 -3.27
CA ARG A 141 -14.59 -6.34 -3.69
C ARG A 141 -14.32 -6.35 -5.19
N TYR A 142 -13.05 -6.16 -5.58
CA TYR A 142 -12.67 -6.16 -6.99
C TYR A 142 -12.66 -7.58 -7.58
N ASP A 143 -13.17 -7.73 -8.79
CA ASP A 143 -13.22 -9.03 -9.48
C ASP A 143 -11.84 -9.43 -10.02
N TYR A 144 -11.06 -8.47 -10.52
CA TYR A 144 -9.78 -8.68 -11.19
C TYR A 144 -8.62 -7.87 -10.59
N GLY A 145 -8.81 -7.25 -9.40
CA GLY A 145 -7.79 -6.43 -8.76
C GLY A 145 -7.32 -5.26 -9.63
N PHE A 146 -6.02 -4.97 -9.59
CA PHE A 146 -5.41 -3.95 -10.46
C PHE A 146 -5.15 -4.54 -11.86
N PHE A 147 -4.23 -5.44 -11.99
CA PHE A 147 -3.99 -6.36 -13.10
C PHE A 147 -2.88 -7.36 -12.75
N LYS A 148 -2.81 -8.48 -13.46
CA LYS A 148 -1.66 -9.36 -13.47
C LYS A 148 -0.69 -8.89 -14.56
N GLN A 149 0.57 -8.66 -14.19
CA GLN A 149 1.61 -8.26 -15.13
C GLN A 149 2.26 -9.48 -15.77
N LYS A 150 2.43 -9.44 -17.09
CA LYS A 150 3.33 -10.29 -17.85
C LYS A 150 4.39 -9.43 -18.52
N ILE A 151 5.55 -10.03 -18.78
CA ILE A 151 6.59 -9.41 -19.59
C ILE A 151 6.71 -10.17 -20.91
N GLU A 152 6.34 -9.53 -22.00
CA GLU A 152 6.43 -10.09 -23.36
C GLU A 152 7.35 -9.23 -24.22
N ASN A 153 8.41 -9.83 -24.73
CA ASN A 153 9.47 -9.11 -25.48
C ASN A 153 10.04 -7.90 -24.70
N GLY A 154 10.11 -8.00 -23.38
CA GLY A 154 10.57 -6.94 -22.49
C GLY A 154 9.53 -5.85 -22.18
N TYR A 155 8.32 -5.90 -22.75
CA TYR A 155 7.24 -4.96 -22.46
C TYR A 155 6.30 -5.48 -21.39
N GLN A 156 5.78 -4.56 -20.57
CA GLN A 156 4.66 -4.88 -19.70
C GLN A 156 3.39 -5.12 -20.51
N VAL A 157 2.74 -6.26 -20.25
CA VAL A 157 1.41 -6.61 -20.75
C VAL A 157 0.49 -6.81 -19.54
N GLU A 158 -0.65 -6.13 -19.54
CA GLU A 158 -1.66 -6.22 -18.48
C GLU A 158 -2.71 -7.27 -18.84
N VAL A 159 -2.95 -8.23 -17.94
CA VAL A 159 -4.02 -9.21 -18.09
C VAL A 159 -4.88 -9.24 -16.81
N PRO A 160 -6.15 -9.67 -16.90
CA PRO A 160 -7.01 -9.79 -15.71
C PRO A 160 -6.37 -10.66 -14.64
N ASP A 161 -6.35 -10.17 -13.40
CA ASP A 161 -5.92 -10.96 -12.25
C ASP A 161 -7.08 -11.83 -11.75
N GLN A 162 -7.08 -13.10 -12.14
CA GLN A 162 -8.13 -14.05 -11.81
C GLN A 162 -7.94 -14.65 -10.40
N TRP A 163 -7.78 -13.83 -9.40
CA TRP A 163 -7.54 -14.27 -8.03
C TRP A 163 -8.71 -15.04 -7.41
N LEU A 164 -9.93 -14.85 -7.93
CA LEU A 164 -11.16 -15.56 -7.51
C LEU A 164 -11.39 -16.90 -8.24
N ARG A 165 -10.43 -17.40 -9.01
CA ARG A 165 -10.63 -18.62 -9.84
C ARG A 165 -11.02 -19.85 -9.02
N LEU A 166 -10.48 -20.01 -7.80
CA LEU A 166 -10.85 -21.07 -6.85
C LEU A 166 -11.89 -20.60 -5.82
N GLY A 167 -12.46 -19.39 -5.99
CA GLY A 167 -13.26 -18.73 -4.97
C GLY A 167 -12.37 -18.00 -3.94
N ASN A 168 -13.02 -17.46 -2.91
CA ASN A 168 -12.37 -16.88 -1.75
C ASN A 168 -13.03 -17.43 -0.49
N MET A 169 -12.42 -18.43 0.12
CA MET A 169 -12.99 -19.13 1.28
C MET A 169 -13.01 -18.25 2.54
N TRP A 170 -12.24 -17.15 2.54
CA TRP A 170 -12.17 -16.23 3.68
C TRP A 170 -13.41 -15.35 3.82
N GLU A 171 -14.14 -15.06 2.73
CA GLU A 171 -15.26 -14.12 2.75
C GLU A 171 -16.61 -14.80 3.02
N VAL A 172 -17.49 -14.07 3.71
CA VAL A 172 -18.87 -14.46 3.98
C VAL A 172 -19.82 -13.42 3.43
N ARG A 173 -20.61 -13.78 2.40
CA ARG A 173 -21.63 -12.90 1.81
C ARG A 173 -22.78 -12.63 2.79
N LYS A 174 -23.15 -11.36 2.97
CA LYS A 174 -24.16 -10.89 3.94
C LYS A 174 -25.33 -10.16 3.25
N PRO A 175 -26.17 -10.84 2.44
CA PRO A 175 -27.17 -10.16 1.58
C PRO A 175 -28.25 -9.40 2.36
N LYS A 176 -28.52 -9.78 3.63
CA LYS A 176 -29.46 -9.05 4.52
C LYS A 176 -28.94 -7.67 4.96
N HIS A 177 -27.65 -7.40 4.77
CA HIS A 177 -27.00 -6.12 5.10
C HIS A 177 -26.75 -5.27 3.85
N ALA A 178 -27.29 -5.67 2.70
CA ALA A 178 -27.21 -4.86 1.48
C ALA A 178 -27.84 -3.47 1.67
N THR A 179 -27.34 -2.50 0.93
CA THR A 179 -27.88 -1.14 0.86
C THR A 179 -27.94 -0.69 -0.59
N GLU A 180 -28.81 0.28 -0.86
CA GLU A 180 -28.95 0.88 -2.17
C GLU A 180 -28.06 2.13 -2.26
N VAL A 181 -27.29 2.22 -3.33
CA VAL A 181 -26.49 3.40 -3.68
C VAL A 181 -27.09 4.03 -4.94
N LYS A 182 -27.27 5.35 -4.92
CA LYS A 182 -27.99 6.11 -5.95
C LYS A 182 -27.04 6.99 -6.74
N PHE A 183 -27.10 6.89 -8.06
CA PHE A 183 -26.32 7.69 -8.99
C PHE A 183 -27.24 8.41 -9.97
N TRP A 184 -26.79 9.54 -10.51
CA TRP A 184 -27.52 10.35 -11.49
C TRP A 184 -28.84 10.90 -10.95
N GLY A 185 -29.79 11.22 -11.84
CA GLY A 185 -31.09 11.74 -11.46
C GLY A 185 -31.05 13.21 -11.11
N LYS A 186 -32.02 13.63 -10.30
CA LYS A 186 -32.18 15.02 -9.86
C LYS A 186 -32.67 15.10 -8.43
N VAL A 187 -32.45 16.26 -7.81
CA VAL A 187 -32.93 16.57 -6.46
C VAL A 187 -34.09 17.55 -6.56
N ILE A 188 -35.18 17.22 -5.91
CA ILE A 188 -36.37 18.09 -5.80
C ILE A 188 -36.70 18.36 -4.33
N TRP A 189 -37.29 19.51 -4.08
CA TRP A 189 -37.90 19.80 -2.79
C TRP A 189 -39.27 19.16 -2.73
N ASP A 190 -39.58 18.42 -1.68
CA ASP A 190 -40.90 17.82 -1.45
C ASP A 190 -41.64 18.59 -0.36
N ASP A 191 -42.62 19.39 -0.77
CA ASP A 191 -43.42 20.19 0.15
C ASP A 191 -44.22 19.34 1.16
N ALA A 192 -44.54 18.09 0.80
CA ALA A 192 -45.32 17.22 1.66
C ALA A 192 -44.52 16.70 2.86
N THR A 193 -43.21 16.52 2.70
CA THR A 193 -42.28 16.03 3.76
C THR A 193 -41.41 17.16 4.32
N GLY A 194 -41.37 18.33 3.65
CA GLY A 194 -40.47 19.43 4.02
C GLY A 194 -38.99 19.10 3.87
N GLY A 195 -38.63 18.26 2.89
CA GLY A 195 -37.28 17.80 2.72
C GLY A 195 -36.85 17.61 1.27
N TRP A 196 -35.55 17.34 1.07
CA TRP A 196 -35.02 17.08 -0.25
C TRP A 196 -35.21 15.59 -0.64
N LYS A 197 -35.67 15.37 -1.88
CA LYS A 197 -35.80 14.02 -2.46
C LYS A 197 -34.92 13.85 -3.69
N HIS A 198 -34.17 12.76 -3.73
CA HIS A 198 -33.46 12.31 -4.91
C HIS A 198 -34.37 11.41 -5.75
N VAL A 199 -34.67 11.83 -6.99
CA VAL A 199 -35.59 11.17 -7.91
C VAL A 199 -34.92 10.89 -9.26
N ASP A 200 -35.52 10.00 -10.04
CA ASP A 200 -35.04 9.60 -11.38
C ASP A 200 -33.56 9.06 -11.35
N TYR A 201 -33.17 8.50 -10.23
CA TYR A 201 -31.79 7.95 -10.04
C TYR A 201 -31.64 6.54 -10.58
N GLU A 202 -30.40 6.14 -10.80
CA GLU A 202 -30.00 4.77 -11.03
C GLU A 202 -29.55 4.13 -9.71
N ALA A 203 -30.24 3.05 -9.34
CA ALA A 203 -29.91 2.31 -8.11
C ALA A 203 -28.87 1.23 -8.37
N VAL A 204 -27.93 1.08 -7.45
CA VAL A 204 -26.99 -0.06 -7.39
C VAL A 204 -27.09 -0.68 -6.02
N ARG A 205 -27.27 -1.99 -5.96
CA ARG A 205 -27.31 -2.73 -4.72
C ARG A 205 -25.88 -3.06 -4.25
N ALA A 206 -25.46 -2.48 -3.13
CA ALA A 206 -24.18 -2.78 -2.49
C ALA A 206 -24.35 -3.94 -1.50
N VAL A 207 -23.71 -5.06 -1.77
CA VAL A 207 -23.78 -6.27 -0.94
C VAL A 207 -22.44 -6.51 -0.23
N PRO A 208 -22.41 -6.61 1.12
CA PRO A 208 -21.17 -6.80 1.84
C PRO A 208 -20.73 -8.27 1.88
N TYR A 209 -19.43 -8.45 1.74
CA TYR A 209 -18.68 -9.68 1.95
C TYR A 209 -17.69 -9.44 3.07
N ASP A 210 -17.84 -10.12 4.20
CA ASP A 210 -17.02 -9.93 5.40
C ASP A 210 -15.88 -10.94 5.46
N MET A 211 -14.65 -10.49 5.66
CA MET A 211 -13.46 -11.31 5.90
C MET A 211 -12.96 -11.13 7.34
N PRO A 212 -12.57 -12.22 8.03
CA PRO A 212 -11.95 -12.12 9.36
C PRO A 212 -10.51 -11.62 9.25
N ILE A 213 -10.12 -10.68 10.10
CA ILE A 213 -8.74 -10.26 10.33
C ILE A 213 -8.33 -10.75 11.71
N VAL A 214 -7.53 -11.80 11.72
CA VAL A 214 -7.16 -12.54 12.93
C VAL A 214 -5.98 -11.86 13.63
N GLY A 215 -6.13 -11.56 14.92
CA GLY A 215 -5.03 -11.05 15.73
C GLY A 215 -4.07 -12.17 16.18
N ASN A 216 -2.80 -11.80 16.33
CA ASN A 216 -1.75 -12.73 16.79
C ASN A 216 -1.82 -12.90 18.31
N ASP A 217 -1.85 -14.15 18.75
CA ASP A 217 -1.90 -14.55 20.17
C ASP A 217 -2.98 -13.80 20.99
N THR A 218 -4.12 -13.54 20.35
CA THR A 218 -5.29 -12.92 20.97
C THR A 218 -6.58 -13.53 20.42
N LYS A 219 -7.66 -13.44 21.18
CA LYS A 219 -8.98 -13.86 20.73
C LYS A 219 -9.70 -12.80 19.89
N VAL A 220 -9.08 -11.63 19.68
CA VAL A 220 -9.71 -10.58 18.87
C VAL A 220 -9.57 -10.88 17.38
N THR A 221 -10.70 -10.84 16.71
CA THR A 221 -10.79 -10.97 15.25
C THR A 221 -11.65 -9.83 14.71
N ASN A 222 -11.04 -8.92 13.95
CA ASN A 222 -11.70 -7.78 13.34
C ASN A 222 -12.33 -8.14 11.99
N THR A 223 -12.99 -7.19 11.34
CA THR A 223 -13.68 -7.40 10.07
C THR A 223 -13.07 -6.49 8.98
N LEU A 224 -12.72 -7.10 7.85
CA LEU A 224 -12.57 -6.38 6.59
C LEU A 224 -13.82 -6.59 5.75
N ARG A 225 -14.57 -5.53 5.46
CA ARG A 225 -15.80 -5.56 4.68
C ARG A 225 -15.55 -5.12 3.26
N LEU A 226 -15.88 -6.02 2.34
CA LEU A 226 -15.75 -5.84 0.90
C LEU A 226 -17.13 -5.59 0.31
N TRP A 227 -17.31 -4.49 -0.41
CA TRP A 227 -18.57 -4.14 -1.04
C TRP A 227 -18.60 -4.59 -2.50
N LYS A 228 -19.60 -5.40 -2.86
CA LYS A 228 -19.86 -5.85 -4.24
C LYS A 228 -21.10 -5.16 -4.78
N ALA A 229 -20.97 -4.58 -5.97
CA ALA A 229 -22.09 -4.04 -6.72
C ALA A 229 -22.89 -5.15 -7.39
N GLU A 230 -24.19 -5.16 -7.18
CA GLU A 230 -25.15 -6.05 -7.83
C GLU A 230 -26.30 -5.21 -8.43
N PRO A 231 -26.90 -5.63 -9.56
CA PRO A 231 -28.07 -4.95 -10.11
C PRO A 231 -29.22 -4.88 -9.10
N SER A 232 -29.90 -3.73 -9.05
CA SER A 232 -31.14 -3.56 -8.30
C SER A 232 -32.32 -4.12 -9.11
N GLU A 233 -33.44 -4.44 -8.42
CA GLU A 233 -34.69 -4.79 -9.08
C GLU A 233 -35.35 -3.60 -9.79
N ASN A 234 -34.98 -2.38 -9.37
CA ASN A 234 -35.45 -1.13 -9.98
C ASN A 234 -34.51 -0.74 -11.15
N ILE A 235 -34.78 -1.28 -12.33
CA ILE A 235 -34.02 -0.98 -13.54
C ILE A 235 -34.45 0.39 -14.09
N PRO A 236 -33.51 1.27 -14.49
CA PRO A 236 -33.86 2.51 -15.18
C PRO A 236 -34.67 2.26 -16.46
N THR A 237 -35.78 2.99 -16.64
CA THR A 237 -36.70 2.79 -17.75
C THR A 237 -36.13 3.13 -19.14
N ASN A 238 -35.02 3.85 -19.18
CA ASN A 238 -34.31 4.29 -20.38
C ASN A 238 -33.13 3.42 -20.79
N LYS A 239 -32.85 2.28 -20.06
CA LYS A 239 -31.75 1.41 -20.34
C LYS A 239 -32.21 -0.04 -20.60
N ASP A 240 -31.53 -0.69 -21.54
CA ASP A 240 -31.61 -2.15 -21.65
C ASP A 240 -30.97 -2.79 -20.41
N PHE A 241 -31.57 -3.89 -19.97
CA PHE A 241 -31.12 -4.58 -18.75
C PHE A 241 -29.66 -5.05 -18.83
N ARG A 242 -29.16 -5.44 -20.01
CA ARG A 242 -27.80 -5.90 -20.22
C ARG A 242 -26.79 -4.75 -20.05
N GLN A 243 -27.11 -3.60 -20.63
CA GLN A 243 -26.30 -2.39 -20.48
C GLN A 243 -26.22 -1.98 -19.01
N TYR A 244 -27.38 -1.94 -18.33
CA TYR A 244 -27.43 -1.60 -16.92
C TYR A 244 -26.61 -2.59 -16.05
N ALA A 245 -26.76 -3.91 -16.27
CA ALA A 245 -26.01 -4.91 -15.53
C ALA A 245 -24.50 -4.80 -15.77
N GLN A 246 -24.08 -4.46 -17.00
CA GLN A 246 -22.66 -4.24 -17.30
C GLN A 246 -22.11 -3.02 -16.55
N GLU A 247 -22.82 -1.89 -16.58
CA GLU A 247 -22.39 -0.66 -15.89
C GLU A 247 -22.32 -0.84 -14.36
N VAL A 248 -23.20 -1.66 -13.78
CA VAL A 248 -23.12 -2.05 -12.37
C VAL A 248 -21.92 -2.93 -12.09
N ASN A 249 -21.64 -3.93 -12.95
CA ASN A 249 -20.50 -4.81 -12.80
C ASN A 249 -19.17 -4.05 -12.91
N ASP A 250 -19.10 -3.06 -13.79
CA ASP A 250 -17.89 -2.26 -14.01
C ASP A 250 -17.40 -1.58 -12.72
N ILE A 251 -18.29 -1.24 -11.79
CA ILE A 251 -17.94 -0.61 -10.49
C ILE A 251 -16.95 -1.48 -9.71
N CYS A 252 -17.10 -2.79 -9.76
CA CYS A 252 -16.25 -3.73 -9.02
C CYS A 252 -15.23 -4.48 -9.88
N GLN A 253 -15.12 -4.18 -11.17
CA GLN A 253 -14.31 -4.98 -12.08
C GLN A 253 -12.81 -4.83 -11.78
N THR A 254 -12.32 -3.59 -11.73
CA THR A 254 -10.88 -3.32 -11.54
C THR A 254 -10.62 -2.18 -10.56
N LEU A 255 -9.56 -2.31 -9.77
CA LEU A 255 -8.97 -1.24 -8.99
C LEU A 255 -8.27 -0.25 -9.94
N TYR A 256 -8.47 1.05 -9.75
CA TYR A 256 -7.87 2.12 -10.56
C TYR A 256 -8.11 1.94 -12.07
N PRO A 257 -9.37 2.03 -12.54
CA PRO A 257 -9.66 2.03 -13.96
C PRO A 257 -8.94 3.20 -14.65
N ASP A 258 -8.72 3.08 -15.96
CA ASP A 258 -8.07 4.12 -16.75
C ASP A 258 -8.88 5.43 -16.71
N ASP A 259 -8.34 6.44 -16.07
CA ASP A 259 -8.94 7.77 -15.88
C ASP A 259 -8.47 8.82 -16.91
N SER A 260 -7.82 8.40 -17.97
CA SER A 260 -7.47 9.26 -19.10
C SER A 260 -8.71 9.72 -19.90
N THR A 261 -9.81 8.98 -19.79
CA THR A 261 -11.09 9.28 -20.44
C THR A 261 -12.13 9.84 -19.48
N HIS A 262 -13.13 10.55 -20.01
CA HIS A 262 -14.27 11.02 -19.20
C HIS A 262 -15.01 9.84 -18.52
N ALA A 263 -15.30 8.77 -19.28
CA ALA A 263 -16.00 7.59 -18.76
C ALA A 263 -15.21 6.91 -17.63
N GLY A 264 -13.90 6.78 -17.78
CA GLY A 264 -13.04 6.22 -16.74
C GLY A 264 -12.99 7.07 -15.48
N ARG A 265 -12.97 8.40 -15.61
CA ARG A 265 -13.08 9.32 -14.46
C ARG A 265 -14.43 9.21 -13.74
N VAL A 266 -15.54 9.14 -14.50
CA VAL A 266 -16.88 8.89 -13.93
C VAL A 266 -16.91 7.57 -13.17
N LEU A 267 -16.37 6.50 -13.76
CA LEU A 267 -16.30 5.19 -13.10
C LEU A 267 -15.50 5.25 -11.80
N ARG A 268 -14.38 5.94 -11.79
CA ARG A 268 -13.55 6.13 -10.60
C ARG A 268 -14.28 6.89 -9.49
N LEU A 269 -15.03 7.93 -9.84
CA LEU A 269 -15.89 8.66 -8.89
C LEU A 269 -17.05 7.79 -8.39
N LYS A 270 -17.66 6.97 -9.27
CA LYS A 270 -18.66 5.95 -8.87
C LYS A 270 -18.11 4.99 -7.83
N GLN A 271 -16.90 4.46 -8.04
CA GLN A 271 -16.25 3.54 -7.10
C GLN A 271 -16.08 4.19 -5.72
N GLN A 272 -15.58 5.42 -5.67
CA GLN A 272 -15.36 6.15 -4.40
C GLN A 272 -16.68 6.34 -3.64
N TYR A 273 -17.72 6.82 -4.30
CA TYR A 273 -19.00 7.02 -3.65
C TYR A 273 -19.68 5.69 -3.27
N PHE A 274 -19.54 4.66 -4.10
CA PHE A 274 -20.16 3.35 -3.88
C PHE A 274 -19.80 2.74 -2.53
N PHE A 275 -18.50 2.56 -2.23
CA PHE A 275 -18.13 1.94 -0.97
C PHE A 275 -18.28 2.88 0.24
N VAL A 276 -18.16 4.19 0.03
CA VAL A 276 -18.39 5.20 1.06
C VAL A 276 -19.86 5.18 1.50
N CYS A 277 -20.80 5.33 0.57
CA CYS A 277 -22.23 5.31 0.85
C CYS A 277 -22.65 3.99 1.54
N ALA A 278 -22.20 2.85 1.00
CA ALA A 278 -22.48 1.54 1.56
C ALA A 278 -21.92 1.37 2.99
N GLY A 279 -20.67 1.78 3.21
CA GLY A 279 -20.01 1.73 4.51
C GLY A 279 -20.70 2.58 5.56
N ILE A 280 -21.02 3.84 5.24
CA ILE A 280 -21.74 4.77 6.15
C ILE A 280 -23.08 4.21 6.56
N ASN A 281 -23.90 3.78 5.60
CA ASN A 281 -25.20 3.18 5.90
C ASN A 281 -25.10 1.97 6.83
N SER A 282 -24.04 1.17 6.66
CA SER A 282 -23.77 0.04 7.54
C SER A 282 -23.39 0.46 8.97
N ILE A 283 -22.56 1.49 9.12
CA ILE A 283 -22.14 2.02 10.43
C ILE A 283 -23.34 2.62 11.16
N ILE A 284 -24.13 3.43 10.47
CA ILE A 284 -25.33 4.07 11.05
C ILE A 284 -26.34 3.02 11.50
N ARG A 285 -26.63 2.02 10.68
CA ARG A 285 -27.52 0.91 11.08
C ARG A 285 -27.00 0.14 12.28
N ALA A 286 -25.68 -0.06 12.37
CA ALA A 286 -25.06 -0.73 13.51
C ALA A 286 -25.16 0.14 14.77
N HIS A 287 -24.95 1.45 14.66
CA HIS A 287 -25.07 2.40 15.75
C HIS A 287 -26.50 2.42 16.32
N LEU A 288 -27.50 2.60 15.48
CA LEU A 288 -28.92 2.69 15.89
C LEU A 288 -29.52 1.38 16.43
N ARG A 289 -28.83 0.26 16.32
CA ARG A 289 -29.22 -0.98 17.03
C ARG A 289 -28.86 -0.93 18.52
N VAL A 290 -27.94 -0.06 18.90
CA VAL A 290 -27.40 0.02 20.26
C VAL A 290 -27.81 1.33 20.95
N TYR A 291 -27.87 2.41 20.19
CA TYR A 291 -28.15 3.76 20.69
C TYR A 291 -29.48 4.28 20.11
N PRO A 292 -30.19 5.14 20.87
CA PRO A 292 -31.52 5.59 20.46
C PRO A 292 -31.51 6.59 19.29
N ASP A 293 -30.38 7.30 19.11
CA ASP A 293 -30.22 8.35 18.11
C ASP A 293 -28.75 8.50 17.69
N LEU A 294 -28.45 9.53 16.90
CA LEU A 294 -27.13 9.79 16.33
C LEU A 294 -26.35 10.90 17.06
N THR A 295 -26.85 11.44 18.17
CA THR A 295 -26.23 12.58 18.87
C THR A 295 -24.83 12.24 19.41
N ASN A 296 -24.64 11.01 19.86
CA ASN A 296 -23.35 10.50 20.37
C ASN A 296 -22.55 9.72 19.34
N PHE A 297 -22.86 9.86 18.05
CA PHE A 297 -22.24 9.07 16.96
C PHE A 297 -20.70 9.18 16.96
N HIS A 298 -20.15 10.38 17.13
CA HIS A 298 -18.71 10.65 17.18
C HIS A 298 -18.01 10.10 18.43
N GLU A 299 -18.75 9.86 19.51
CA GLU A 299 -18.19 9.24 20.72
C GLU A 299 -17.98 7.73 20.56
N LYS A 300 -18.74 7.12 19.66
CA LYS A 300 -18.78 5.66 19.43
C LYS A 300 -18.10 5.22 18.14
N ASN A 301 -17.90 6.13 17.21
CA ASN A 301 -17.33 5.86 15.90
C ASN A 301 -16.28 6.90 15.56
N VAL A 302 -15.14 6.45 15.06
CA VAL A 302 -14.17 7.28 14.35
C VAL A 302 -13.96 6.70 12.97
N ILE A 303 -13.97 7.56 11.95
CA ILE A 303 -13.77 7.16 10.55
C ILE A 303 -12.44 7.73 10.10
N GLN A 304 -11.49 6.84 9.80
CA GLN A 304 -10.19 7.22 9.25
C GLN A 304 -10.24 7.17 7.73
N LEU A 305 -9.95 8.31 7.11
CA LEU A 305 -9.89 8.49 5.66
C LEU A 305 -8.47 8.24 5.16
N ASN A 306 -8.26 7.12 4.46
CA ASN A 306 -6.95 6.77 3.92
C ASN A 306 -6.75 7.41 2.55
N ASP A 307 -6.06 8.54 2.51
CA ASP A 307 -5.96 9.47 1.38
C ASP A 307 -7.30 10.17 1.06
N THR A 308 -7.40 10.80 -0.13
CA THR A 308 -8.59 11.54 -0.57
C THR A 308 -9.68 10.65 -1.16
N HIS A 309 -9.39 9.39 -1.47
CA HIS A 309 -10.34 8.48 -2.10
C HIS A 309 -11.66 8.32 -1.32
N PRO A 310 -11.69 8.26 0.03
CA PRO A 310 -12.92 8.15 0.80
C PRO A 310 -13.48 9.49 1.32
N VAL A 311 -13.01 10.63 0.86
CA VAL A 311 -13.40 11.95 1.42
C VAL A 311 -14.89 12.23 1.28
N LEU A 312 -15.59 11.60 0.32
CA LEU A 312 -17.04 11.67 0.19
C LEU A 312 -17.80 11.16 1.44
N VAL A 313 -17.12 10.51 2.40
CA VAL A 313 -17.65 10.21 3.75
C VAL A 313 -18.22 11.48 4.40
N ILE A 314 -17.54 12.61 4.28
CA ILE A 314 -17.93 13.87 4.92
C ILE A 314 -19.30 14.35 4.41
N PRO A 315 -19.51 14.63 3.11
CA PRO A 315 -20.80 15.06 2.62
C PRO A 315 -21.88 13.97 2.67
N GLU A 316 -21.54 12.70 2.61
CA GLU A 316 -22.51 11.61 2.73
C GLU A 316 -23.03 11.47 4.17
N LEU A 317 -22.19 11.60 5.19
CA LEU A 317 -22.64 11.67 6.58
C LEU A 317 -23.58 12.85 6.81
N MET A 318 -23.24 14.03 6.27
CA MET A 318 -24.11 15.20 6.31
C MET A 318 -25.47 14.93 5.66
N ARG A 319 -25.47 14.34 4.45
CA ARG A 319 -26.69 13.97 3.74
C ARG A 319 -27.59 13.07 4.59
N VAL A 320 -27.01 12.00 5.13
CA VAL A 320 -27.76 11.02 5.92
C VAL A 320 -28.33 11.68 7.20
N PHE A 321 -27.52 12.44 7.92
CA PHE A 321 -27.97 13.09 9.17
C PHE A 321 -29.08 14.09 8.92
N ILE A 322 -28.97 14.87 7.84
CA ILE A 322 -29.98 15.91 7.51
C ILE A 322 -31.20 15.30 6.81
N ASP A 323 -30.99 14.58 5.70
CA ASP A 323 -32.11 14.16 4.83
C ASP A 323 -32.82 12.91 5.36
N ASP A 324 -32.12 11.97 5.96
CA ASP A 324 -32.69 10.70 6.40
C ASP A 324 -33.12 10.75 7.88
N TYR A 325 -32.48 11.59 8.71
CA TYR A 325 -32.75 11.66 10.16
C TYR A 325 -33.19 13.06 10.64
N GLY A 326 -33.31 14.04 9.78
CA GLY A 326 -33.89 15.39 10.11
C GLY A 326 -33.04 16.19 11.08
N MET A 327 -31.71 15.95 11.13
CA MET A 327 -30.82 16.70 12.02
C MET A 327 -30.56 18.11 11.47
N GLU A 328 -30.48 19.09 12.34
CA GLU A 328 -30.09 20.45 11.95
C GLU A 328 -28.65 20.49 11.44
N TRP A 329 -28.38 21.39 10.50
CA TRP A 329 -27.08 21.46 9.82
C TRP A 329 -25.90 21.59 10.78
N ASP A 330 -26.00 22.50 11.74
CA ASP A 330 -24.86 22.81 12.63
C ASP A 330 -24.56 21.65 13.59
N ASP A 331 -25.60 20.94 14.05
CA ASP A 331 -25.44 19.74 14.87
C ASP A 331 -24.83 18.60 14.05
N ALA A 332 -25.31 18.36 12.83
CA ALA A 332 -24.76 17.37 11.92
C ALA A 332 -23.28 17.66 11.59
N TRP A 333 -22.95 18.91 11.26
CA TRP A 333 -21.58 19.30 10.94
C TRP A 333 -20.61 19.13 12.13
N ASN A 334 -21.06 19.50 13.34
CA ASN A 334 -20.27 19.30 14.57
C ASN A 334 -19.97 17.81 14.81
N ILE A 335 -20.95 16.93 14.60
CA ILE A 335 -20.74 15.47 14.73
C ILE A 335 -19.82 14.94 13.65
N VAL A 336 -20.01 15.32 12.39
CA VAL A 336 -19.17 14.88 11.27
C VAL A 336 -17.71 15.29 11.47
N CYS A 337 -17.48 16.56 11.82
CA CYS A 337 -16.12 17.06 12.08
C CYS A 337 -15.42 16.38 13.24
N LYS A 338 -16.15 15.82 14.21
CA LYS A 338 -15.59 15.04 15.34
C LYS A 338 -15.48 13.54 15.06
N THR A 339 -16.06 13.08 13.95
CA THR A 339 -16.06 11.67 13.53
C THR A 339 -14.91 11.36 12.57
N CYS A 340 -14.61 12.27 11.63
CA CYS A 340 -13.67 12.04 10.54
C CYS A 340 -12.25 12.48 10.89
N ALA A 341 -11.28 11.64 10.56
CA ALA A 341 -9.85 11.94 10.58
C ALA A 341 -9.23 11.59 9.23
N TYR A 342 -8.31 12.41 8.75
CA TYR A 342 -7.74 12.32 7.41
C TYR A 342 -6.24 12.08 7.45
N THR A 343 -5.77 11.06 6.74
CA THR A 343 -4.35 10.82 6.46
C THR A 343 -4.02 11.24 5.03
N ASN A 344 -3.09 12.17 4.87
CA ASN A 344 -2.55 12.55 3.56
C ASN A 344 -1.37 11.65 3.21
N HIS A 345 -1.33 11.13 1.96
CA HIS A 345 -0.23 10.32 1.43
C HIS A 345 0.51 10.98 0.26
N THR A 346 0.15 12.22 -0.07
CA THR A 346 0.62 12.91 -1.28
C THR A 346 1.33 14.19 -0.92
N ILE A 347 2.58 14.37 -1.36
CA ILE A 347 3.34 15.61 -1.12
C ILE A 347 2.99 16.67 -2.17
N LEU A 348 2.85 16.26 -3.45
CA LEU A 348 2.69 17.19 -4.56
C LEU A 348 1.28 17.79 -4.59
N ALA A 349 1.17 19.10 -4.41
CA ALA A 349 -0.13 19.81 -4.45
C ALA A 349 -0.87 19.60 -5.79
N GLU A 350 -0.14 19.55 -6.91
CA GLU A 350 -0.71 19.28 -8.25
C GLU A 350 -1.27 17.87 -8.41
N ALA A 351 -0.79 16.90 -7.62
CA ALA A 351 -1.28 15.52 -7.62
C ALA A 351 -2.47 15.29 -6.66
N LEU A 352 -2.86 16.31 -5.87
CA LEU A 352 -4.04 16.24 -5.02
C LEU A 352 -5.31 16.12 -5.86
N GLU A 353 -6.18 15.17 -5.49
CA GLU A 353 -7.37 14.83 -6.25
C GLU A 353 -8.38 15.98 -6.34
N LYS A 354 -8.86 16.21 -7.56
CA LYS A 354 -9.90 17.20 -7.90
C LYS A 354 -10.92 16.59 -8.83
N TRP A 355 -12.19 16.96 -8.65
CA TRP A 355 -13.25 16.51 -9.51
C TRP A 355 -13.95 17.69 -10.18
N PRO A 356 -14.23 17.63 -11.51
CA PRO A 356 -15.03 18.65 -12.18
C PRO A 356 -16.39 18.80 -11.51
N VAL A 357 -16.83 20.05 -11.32
CA VAL A 357 -18.12 20.37 -10.69
C VAL A 357 -19.29 19.76 -11.45
N ASP A 358 -19.29 19.83 -12.77
CA ASP A 358 -20.32 19.24 -13.62
C ASP A 358 -20.42 17.72 -13.45
N MET A 359 -19.28 17.02 -13.42
CA MET A 359 -19.23 15.57 -13.17
C MET A 359 -19.80 15.21 -11.80
N MET A 360 -19.40 15.93 -10.75
CA MET A 360 -19.86 15.69 -9.39
C MET A 360 -21.36 15.98 -9.24
N ARG A 361 -21.82 17.11 -9.79
CA ARG A 361 -23.22 17.53 -9.77
C ARG A 361 -24.12 16.56 -10.52
N ASP A 362 -23.70 16.12 -11.71
CA ASP A 362 -24.52 15.27 -12.55
C ASP A 362 -24.59 13.83 -12.01
N LEU A 363 -23.45 13.29 -11.54
CA LEU A 363 -23.40 11.93 -10.99
C LEU A 363 -23.99 11.83 -9.58
N LEU A 364 -23.75 12.83 -8.72
CA LEU A 364 -24.07 12.82 -7.29
C LEU A 364 -24.80 14.11 -6.88
N PRO A 365 -25.99 14.41 -7.44
CA PRO A 365 -26.61 15.75 -7.35
C PRO A 365 -26.83 16.21 -5.91
N ARG A 366 -27.29 15.34 -5.00
CA ARG A 366 -27.52 15.73 -3.61
C ARG A 366 -26.23 15.91 -2.82
N VAL A 367 -25.26 15.03 -3.02
CA VAL A 367 -23.94 15.13 -2.39
C VAL A 367 -23.24 16.44 -2.82
N TYR A 368 -23.35 16.79 -4.09
CA TYR A 368 -22.79 18.05 -4.60
C TYR A 368 -23.42 19.27 -3.95
N GLN A 369 -24.76 19.32 -3.80
CA GLN A 369 -25.45 20.43 -3.08
C GLN A 369 -24.94 20.59 -1.64
N ILE A 370 -24.64 19.48 -0.97
CA ILE A 370 -24.06 19.51 0.38
C ILE A 370 -22.64 20.03 0.36
N ILE A 371 -21.81 19.60 -0.60
CA ILE A 371 -20.45 20.13 -0.78
C ILE A 371 -20.47 21.64 -1.06
N GLU A 372 -21.42 22.09 -1.87
CA GLU A 372 -21.61 23.51 -2.19
C GLU A 372 -21.97 24.34 -0.94
N GLU A 373 -22.84 23.83 -0.08
CA GLU A 373 -23.19 24.47 1.19
C GLU A 373 -22.04 24.41 2.20
N ILE A 374 -21.29 23.30 2.26
CA ILE A 374 -20.05 23.22 3.07
C ILE A 374 -19.07 24.29 2.60
N ASN A 375 -18.84 24.42 1.30
CA ASN A 375 -17.95 25.43 0.73
C ASN A 375 -18.41 26.86 1.07
N ARG A 376 -19.72 27.15 0.94
CA ARG A 376 -20.29 28.47 1.27
C ARG A 376 -20.02 28.84 2.75
N ARG A 377 -20.27 27.90 3.66
CA ARG A 377 -20.02 28.10 5.09
C ARG A 377 -18.53 28.22 5.42
N PHE A 378 -17.72 27.41 4.77
CA PHE A 378 -16.25 27.47 4.91
C PHE A 378 -15.70 28.83 4.44
N ILE A 379 -16.20 29.37 3.34
CA ILE A 379 -15.87 30.74 2.88
C ILE A 379 -16.20 31.78 3.96
N GLY A 380 -17.39 31.66 4.58
CA GLY A 380 -17.78 32.54 5.70
C GLY A 380 -16.82 32.44 6.88
N PHE A 381 -16.45 31.22 7.28
CA PHE A 381 -15.47 30.96 8.34
C PHE A 381 -14.11 31.60 8.03
N VAL A 382 -13.55 31.37 6.84
CA VAL A 382 -12.26 31.93 6.44
C VAL A 382 -12.29 33.47 6.47
N LYS A 383 -13.32 34.08 5.91
CA LYS A 383 -13.47 35.55 5.93
C LYS A 383 -13.50 36.13 7.35
N GLN A 384 -14.17 35.43 8.26
CA GLN A 384 -14.24 35.86 9.66
C GLN A 384 -12.87 35.74 10.37
N GLN A 385 -12.14 34.66 10.10
CA GLN A 385 -10.82 34.40 10.74
C GLN A 385 -9.70 35.27 10.19
N THR A 386 -9.81 35.79 8.97
CA THR A 386 -8.70 36.41 8.24
C THR A 386 -8.99 37.86 7.83
N GLU A 387 -9.96 38.51 8.49
CA GLU A 387 -10.38 39.90 8.19
C GLU A 387 -10.63 40.14 6.68
N ASN A 388 -11.19 39.15 6.00
CA ASN A 388 -11.51 39.13 4.54
C ASN A 388 -10.26 39.09 3.63
N ASP A 389 -9.18 38.38 3.99
CA ASP A 389 -8.07 38.10 3.08
C ASP A 389 -8.56 37.27 1.86
N ASN A 390 -8.76 37.96 0.73
CA ASN A 390 -9.25 37.37 -0.49
C ASN A 390 -8.20 36.44 -1.15
N ASP A 391 -6.92 36.71 -1.02
CA ASP A 391 -5.86 35.90 -1.62
C ASP A 391 -5.75 34.56 -0.90
N LEU A 392 -5.80 34.56 0.42
CA LEU A 392 -5.85 33.33 1.21
C LEU A 392 -7.14 32.55 0.89
N LEU A 393 -8.28 33.22 0.82
CA LEU A 393 -9.56 32.59 0.45
C LEU A 393 -9.45 31.83 -0.86
N GLN A 394 -8.85 32.43 -1.90
CA GLN A 394 -8.65 31.79 -3.20
C GLN A 394 -7.75 30.54 -3.11
N ARG A 395 -6.81 30.49 -2.19
CA ARG A 395 -5.92 29.34 -2.00
C ARG A 395 -6.59 28.19 -1.25
N VAL A 396 -7.60 28.45 -0.41
CA VAL A 396 -8.16 27.43 0.51
C VAL A 396 -9.59 26.99 0.18
N MET A 397 -10.37 27.76 -0.60
CA MET A 397 -11.77 27.42 -0.90
C MET A 397 -11.90 26.04 -1.55
N ILE A 398 -12.92 25.27 -1.15
CA ILE A 398 -13.11 23.88 -1.55
C ILE A 398 -13.50 23.78 -3.03
N ILE A 399 -14.40 24.64 -3.49
CA ILE A 399 -14.79 24.72 -4.91
C ILE A 399 -14.07 25.91 -5.52
N LYS A 400 -13.21 25.65 -6.50
CA LYS A 400 -12.46 26.68 -7.22
C LYS A 400 -12.23 26.25 -8.67
N ASP A 401 -12.31 27.23 -9.58
CA ASP A 401 -12.05 27.06 -11.03
C ASP A 401 -12.82 25.87 -11.64
N GLY A 402 -14.09 25.69 -11.23
CA GLY A 402 -14.93 24.60 -11.70
C GLY A 402 -14.54 23.21 -11.18
N GLN A 403 -13.70 23.13 -10.15
CA GLN A 403 -13.22 21.88 -9.54
C GLN A 403 -13.56 21.82 -8.05
N VAL A 404 -13.91 20.63 -7.57
CA VAL A 404 -14.00 20.29 -6.15
C VAL A 404 -12.65 19.73 -5.69
N HIS A 405 -11.98 20.41 -4.76
CA HIS A 405 -10.68 20.04 -4.21
C HIS A 405 -10.88 19.13 -3.00
N MET A 406 -10.64 17.83 -3.18
CA MET A 406 -10.95 16.81 -2.18
C MET A 406 -10.12 16.93 -0.90
N ALA A 407 -8.83 17.24 -0.98
CA ALA A 407 -8.00 17.44 0.21
C ALA A 407 -8.49 18.64 1.06
N ARG A 408 -8.95 19.72 0.42
CA ARG A 408 -9.49 20.90 1.13
C ARG A 408 -10.79 20.55 1.86
N LEU A 409 -11.66 19.76 1.23
CA LEU A 409 -12.87 19.23 1.86
C LEU A 409 -12.52 18.30 3.05
N ALA A 410 -11.54 17.43 2.89
CA ALA A 410 -11.06 16.55 3.95
C ALA A 410 -10.55 17.33 5.17
N ILE A 411 -9.74 18.36 4.95
CA ILE A 411 -9.20 19.21 6.03
C ILE A 411 -10.32 19.97 6.74
N ALA A 412 -11.27 20.53 5.99
CA ALA A 412 -12.39 21.26 6.58
C ALA A 412 -13.29 20.37 7.46
N GLY A 413 -13.60 19.15 7.01
CA GLY A 413 -14.54 18.22 7.63
C GLY A 413 -13.94 17.19 8.59
N SER A 414 -12.66 17.27 8.96
CA SER A 414 -12.02 16.36 9.90
C SER A 414 -11.43 17.06 11.12
N PHE A 415 -11.30 16.33 12.23
CA PHE A 415 -10.68 16.89 13.46
C PHE A 415 -9.16 16.73 13.48
N SER A 416 -8.61 15.80 12.72
CA SER A 416 -7.17 15.51 12.64
C SER A 416 -6.76 15.28 11.20
N VAL A 417 -5.61 15.85 10.83
CA VAL A 417 -4.93 15.63 9.55
C VAL A 417 -3.51 15.20 9.85
N ASN A 418 -3.12 14.00 9.42
CA ASN A 418 -1.75 13.56 9.64
C ASN A 418 -0.99 13.29 8.34
N GLY A 419 0.31 13.60 8.38
CA GLY A 419 1.29 13.07 7.47
C GLY A 419 1.76 11.68 7.91
N VAL A 420 2.64 11.07 7.11
CA VAL A 420 3.02 9.65 7.26
C VAL A 420 4.51 9.41 7.53
N ALA A 421 5.28 10.48 7.64
CA ALA A 421 6.66 10.55 8.14
C ALA A 421 6.90 11.96 8.67
N GLN A 422 7.93 12.14 9.52
CA GLN A 422 8.18 13.45 10.12
C GLN A 422 8.45 14.52 9.05
N LEU A 423 9.37 14.25 8.11
CA LEU A 423 9.66 15.17 7.00
C LEU A 423 8.40 15.51 6.19
N HIS A 424 7.56 14.51 5.86
CA HIS A 424 6.31 14.73 5.15
C HIS A 424 5.37 15.67 5.91
N SER A 425 5.21 15.43 7.20
CA SER A 425 4.33 16.23 8.06
C SER A 425 4.81 17.67 8.19
N ASP A 426 6.12 17.86 8.25
CA ASP A 426 6.74 19.21 8.26
C ASP A 426 6.50 19.92 6.91
N ILE A 427 6.70 19.23 5.78
CA ILE A 427 6.42 19.77 4.44
C ILE A 427 4.95 20.19 4.31
N LEU A 428 4.00 19.38 4.81
CA LEU A 428 2.58 19.74 4.79
C LEU A 428 2.30 21.03 5.57
N LYS A 429 2.84 21.16 6.78
CA LYS A 429 2.62 22.33 7.65
C LYS A 429 3.31 23.61 7.16
N GLU A 430 4.53 23.47 6.70
CA GLU A 430 5.37 24.62 6.38
C GLU A 430 5.16 25.13 4.94
N ARG A 431 4.69 24.26 4.04
CA ARG A 431 4.63 24.56 2.61
C ARG A 431 3.30 24.19 1.96
N GLU A 432 3.01 22.91 1.79
CA GLU A 432 1.91 22.45 0.91
C GLU A 432 0.51 22.80 1.44
N MET A 433 0.33 22.77 2.76
CA MET A 433 -0.95 23.05 3.45
C MET A 433 -0.81 24.13 4.53
N LYS A 434 0.21 24.99 4.41
CA LYS A 434 0.54 26.06 5.38
C LYS A 434 -0.67 26.95 5.69
N ASP A 435 -1.44 27.34 4.68
CA ASP A 435 -2.61 28.19 4.87
C ASP A 435 -3.68 27.49 5.75
N PHE A 436 -3.82 26.17 5.61
CA PHE A 436 -4.72 25.39 6.45
C PHE A 436 -4.18 25.17 7.87
N ASP A 437 -2.88 25.01 8.06
CA ASP A 437 -2.28 24.94 9.40
C ASP A 437 -2.48 26.25 10.16
N THR A 438 -2.43 27.38 9.45
CA THR A 438 -2.74 28.72 10.01
C THR A 438 -4.22 28.84 10.42
N LEU A 439 -5.15 28.36 9.56
CA LEU A 439 -6.59 28.40 9.83
C LEU A 439 -7.03 27.44 10.95
N TYR A 440 -6.31 26.33 11.11
CA TYR A 440 -6.64 25.28 12.05
C TYR A 440 -5.42 24.88 12.90
N PRO A 441 -4.98 25.74 13.82
CA PRO A 441 -3.86 25.43 14.69
C PRO A 441 -4.05 24.09 15.42
N ASN A 442 -3.02 23.25 15.45
CA ASN A 442 -2.99 21.92 16.08
C ASN A 442 -3.79 20.81 15.38
N LYS A 443 -4.39 21.05 14.22
CA LYS A 443 -5.06 19.98 13.45
C LYS A 443 -4.06 19.05 12.77
N PHE A 444 -2.92 19.56 12.31
CA PHE A 444 -1.86 18.81 11.62
C PHE A 444 -0.92 18.13 12.59
N ASN A 445 -0.65 16.85 12.37
CA ASN A 445 0.27 16.06 13.19
C ASN A 445 0.98 14.98 12.35
N ASN A 446 1.99 14.34 12.93
CA ASN A 446 2.72 13.24 12.30
C ASN A 446 2.29 11.89 12.91
N LYS A 447 2.09 10.90 12.04
CA LYS A 447 2.03 9.48 12.39
C LYS A 447 2.92 8.72 11.44
N THR A 448 4.19 8.54 11.83
CA THR A 448 5.15 7.79 11.01
C THR A 448 4.62 6.39 10.73
N ASN A 449 4.58 6.03 9.45
CA ASN A 449 4.14 4.71 9.02
C ASN A 449 4.95 3.59 9.69
N GLY A 450 4.37 2.40 9.66
CA GLY A 450 4.99 1.16 10.08
C GLY A 450 4.46 -0.02 9.29
N VAL A 451 5.12 -1.15 9.39
CA VAL A 451 4.74 -2.41 8.78
C VAL A 451 4.63 -3.50 9.83
N THR A 452 3.76 -4.49 9.62
CA THR A 452 3.66 -5.60 10.57
C THR A 452 4.92 -6.45 10.55
N HIS A 453 5.61 -6.51 11.68
CA HIS A 453 6.81 -7.33 11.87
C HIS A 453 6.47 -8.83 11.89
N ARG A 454 5.20 -9.21 12.12
CA ARG A 454 4.73 -10.59 12.03
C ARG A 454 4.92 -11.12 10.62
N ARG A 455 4.24 -10.55 9.62
CA ARG A 455 4.40 -10.96 8.22
C ARG A 455 5.79 -10.65 7.66
N TRP A 456 6.30 -9.43 7.90
CA TRP A 456 7.47 -8.91 7.18
C TRP A 456 8.82 -9.24 7.84
N LEU A 457 8.82 -9.87 9.00
CA LEU A 457 10.01 -10.44 9.63
C LEU A 457 9.74 -11.88 10.06
N ALA A 458 8.82 -12.11 11.00
CA ALA A 458 8.64 -13.40 11.65
C ALA A 458 8.26 -14.52 10.67
N TYR A 459 7.25 -14.28 9.82
CA TYR A 459 6.70 -15.34 8.95
C TYR A 459 7.47 -15.49 7.64
N CYS A 460 7.89 -14.37 7.02
CA CYS A 460 8.64 -14.46 5.76
C CYS A 460 10.12 -14.84 5.93
N ASN A 461 10.69 -14.74 7.14
CA ASN A 461 12.11 -15.05 7.42
C ASN A 461 12.28 -15.88 8.69
N PRO A 462 11.80 -17.14 8.72
CA PRO A 462 11.85 -17.99 9.92
C PRO A 462 13.26 -18.27 10.42
N GLN A 463 14.27 -18.30 9.52
CA GLN A 463 15.68 -18.50 9.91
C GLN A 463 16.21 -17.29 10.70
N LEU A 464 15.90 -16.06 10.27
CA LEU A 464 16.24 -14.85 11.01
C LEU A 464 15.50 -14.79 12.33
N THR A 465 14.22 -15.15 12.34
CA THR A 465 13.39 -15.25 13.56
C THR A 465 14.02 -16.19 14.59
N SER A 466 14.48 -17.36 14.16
CA SER A 466 15.19 -18.31 15.04
C SER A 466 16.46 -17.72 15.62
N LEU A 467 17.26 -17.03 14.82
CA LEU A 467 18.48 -16.35 15.27
C LEU A 467 18.18 -15.25 16.31
N ILE A 468 17.13 -14.43 16.05
CA ILE A 468 16.71 -13.38 16.99
C ILE A 468 16.23 -14.01 18.28
N ASN A 469 15.38 -15.04 18.23
CA ASN A 469 14.86 -15.72 19.41
C ASN A 469 15.97 -16.41 20.23
N GLU A 470 16.96 -16.99 19.58
CA GLU A 470 18.15 -17.55 20.24
C GLU A 470 18.93 -16.47 21.00
N SER A 471 19.02 -15.27 20.45
CA SER A 471 19.81 -14.17 21.02
C SER A 471 19.09 -13.42 22.13
N ILE A 472 17.80 -13.09 21.97
CA ILE A 472 17.06 -12.16 22.85
C ILE A 472 15.69 -12.68 23.34
N GLY A 473 15.33 -13.94 23.02
CA GLY A 473 13.99 -14.47 23.26
C GLY A 473 12.94 -13.93 22.27
N ASP A 474 11.68 -14.30 22.49
CA ASP A 474 10.57 -14.04 21.57
C ASP A 474 9.71 -12.82 21.95
N SER A 475 10.05 -12.08 23.00
CA SER A 475 9.27 -10.95 23.51
C SER A 475 9.04 -9.84 22.48
N TRP A 476 9.89 -9.74 21.49
CA TRP A 476 9.77 -8.78 20.38
C TRP A 476 8.54 -9.01 19.49
N MET A 477 7.98 -10.21 19.47
CA MET A 477 6.73 -10.50 18.77
C MET A 477 5.56 -9.67 19.29
N HIS A 478 5.53 -9.36 20.58
CA HIS A 478 4.50 -8.54 21.25
C HIS A 478 4.97 -7.12 21.56
N ARG A 479 6.27 -6.92 21.64
CA ARG A 479 6.92 -5.63 21.89
C ARG A 479 8.06 -5.43 20.89
N PRO A 480 7.75 -4.93 19.67
CA PRO A 480 8.74 -4.81 18.60
C PRO A 480 10.01 -4.04 19.00
N ASP A 481 9.89 -3.07 19.90
CA ASP A 481 11.03 -2.31 20.43
C ASP A 481 12.05 -3.19 21.17
N ASP A 482 11.67 -4.41 21.62
CA ASP A 482 12.60 -5.35 22.19
C ASP A 482 13.67 -5.83 21.20
N LEU A 483 13.50 -5.63 19.87
CA LEU A 483 14.55 -5.86 18.88
C LEU A 483 15.84 -5.07 19.20
N GLN A 484 15.75 -3.93 19.90
CA GLN A 484 16.93 -3.18 20.33
C GLN A 484 17.86 -3.96 21.29
N LYS A 485 17.35 -5.03 21.94
CA LYS A 485 18.16 -5.94 22.75
C LYS A 485 19.21 -6.70 21.93
N LEU A 486 19.12 -6.70 20.58
CA LEU A 486 20.16 -7.21 19.68
C LEU A 486 21.42 -6.32 19.66
N ALA A 487 21.36 -5.07 20.15
CA ALA A 487 22.51 -4.14 20.08
C ALA A 487 23.83 -4.72 20.63
N PRO A 488 23.87 -5.43 21.77
CA PRO A 488 25.11 -6.07 22.24
C PRO A 488 25.65 -7.17 21.31
N PHE A 489 24.78 -7.81 20.54
CA PHE A 489 25.13 -8.91 19.63
C PHE A 489 25.66 -8.42 18.28
N VAL A 490 25.55 -7.13 17.97
CA VAL A 490 26.05 -6.54 16.73
C VAL A 490 27.57 -6.73 16.60
N GLU A 491 28.30 -6.65 17.71
CA GLU A 491 29.75 -6.84 17.75
C GLU A 491 30.19 -8.31 17.94
N ASP A 492 29.24 -9.21 18.19
CA ASP A 492 29.55 -10.64 18.39
C ASP A 492 29.81 -11.38 17.06
N SER A 493 31.03 -11.88 16.87
CA SER A 493 31.42 -12.53 15.63
C SER A 493 30.66 -13.85 15.35
N ILE A 494 30.13 -14.51 16.37
CA ILE A 494 29.33 -15.73 16.21
C ILE A 494 27.96 -15.36 15.63
N THR A 495 27.32 -14.36 16.19
CA THR A 495 26.03 -13.84 15.71
C THR A 495 26.14 -13.29 14.29
N GLN A 496 27.23 -12.58 13.97
CA GLN A 496 27.51 -12.09 12.60
C GLN A 496 27.63 -13.24 11.60
N SER A 497 28.35 -14.32 11.97
CA SER A 497 28.51 -15.51 11.13
C SER A 497 27.18 -16.26 10.93
N LYS A 498 26.37 -16.41 11.98
CA LYS A 498 25.03 -17.00 11.89
C LYS A 498 24.12 -16.17 10.99
N PHE A 499 24.12 -14.85 11.14
CA PHE A 499 23.35 -13.94 10.28
C PHE A 499 23.77 -14.06 8.81
N TYR A 500 25.09 -14.09 8.53
CA TYR A 500 25.57 -14.29 7.17
C TYR A 500 25.01 -15.58 6.55
N ASN A 501 25.02 -16.69 7.30
CA ASN A 501 24.47 -17.96 6.82
C ASN A 501 22.96 -17.88 6.57
N VAL A 502 22.20 -17.22 7.43
CA VAL A 502 20.77 -16.94 7.21
C VAL A 502 20.57 -16.19 5.89
N LYS A 503 21.34 -15.13 5.68
CA LYS A 503 21.25 -14.32 4.44
C LYS A 503 21.57 -15.18 3.21
N GLN A 504 22.60 -16.02 3.25
CA GLN A 504 22.95 -16.91 2.13
C GLN A 504 21.81 -17.90 1.81
N GLN A 505 21.16 -18.47 2.82
CA GLN A 505 19.99 -19.34 2.60
C GLN A 505 18.84 -18.61 1.92
N ARG A 506 18.54 -17.39 2.35
CA ARG A 506 17.46 -16.56 1.74
C ARG A 506 17.81 -16.17 0.30
N LYS A 507 19.07 -15.85 0.03
CA LYS A 507 19.56 -15.54 -1.32
C LYS A 507 19.47 -16.77 -2.24
N GLN A 508 19.76 -17.97 -1.72
CA GLN A 508 19.61 -19.21 -2.50
C GLN A 508 18.15 -19.45 -2.89
N ILE A 509 17.20 -19.27 -1.95
CA ILE A 509 15.75 -19.41 -2.24
C ILE A 509 15.31 -18.44 -3.37
N LEU A 510 15.78 -17.20 -3.33
CA LEU A 510 15.48 -16.23 -4.38
C LEU A 510 16.19 -16.56 -5.71
N ALA A 511 17.42 -17.03 -5.67
CA ALA A 511 18.17 -17.46 -6.85
C ALA A 511 17.49 -18.63 -7.56
N ASP A 512 17.00 -19.63 -6.81
CA ASP A 512 16.24 -20.77 -7.34
C ASP A 512 14.92 -20.29 -7.98
N TYR A 513 14.24 -19.34 -7.34
CA TYR A 513 13.04 -18.71 -7.91
C TYR A 513 13.34 -17.99 -9.23
N ILE A 514 14.39 -17.16 -9.27
CA ILE A 514 14.84 -16.44 -10.49
C ILE A 514 15.22 -17.45 -11.58
N LYS A 515 15.94 -18.51 -11.26
CA LYS A 515 16.28 -19.55 -12.22
C LYS A 515 15.04 -20.20 -12.82
N LYS A 516 14.07 -20.54 -11.99
CA LYS A 516 12.82 -21.20 -12.41
C LYS A 516 11.94 -20.30 -13.28
N HIS A 517 11.82 -19.01 -12.94
CA HIS A 517 10.86 -18.10 -13.57
C HIS A 517 11.48 -17.20 -14.66
N ASN A 518 12.74 -16.82 -14.52
CA ASN A 518 13.44 -15.94 -15.43
C ASN A 518 14.48 -16.69 -16.29
N GLY A 519 14.84 -17.93 -15.95
CA GLY A 519 15.91 -18.69 -16.62
C GLY A 519 17.31 -18.14 -16.41
N ILE A 520 17.50 -17.22 -15.44
CA ILE A 520 18.77 -16.55 -15.19
C ILE A 520 19.47 -17.21 -13.99
N ASP A 521 20.74 -17.59 -14.17
CA ASP A 521 21.61 -18.01 -13.08
C ASP A 521 22.20 -16.78 -12.39
N VAL A 522 22.01 -16.68 -11.09
CA VAL A 522 22.58 -15.60 -10.25
C VAL A 522 23.54 -16.20 -9.21
N ASP A 523 24.66 -15.52 -9.00
CA ASP A 523 25.62 -15.90 -7.96
C ASP A 523 25.13 -15.39 -6.59
N VAL A 524 24.83 -16.30 -5.67
CA VAL A 524 24.41 -15.97 -4.30
C VAL A 524 25.47 -15.22 -3.49
N ASN A 525 26.74 -15.23 -3.94
CA ASN A 525 27.79 -14.43 -3.33
C ASN A 525 27.84 -13.00 -3.84
N SER A 526 27.16 -12.69 -4.98
CA SER A 526 27.07 -11.32 -5.48
C SER A 526 26.24 -10.44 -4.53
N ILE A 527 26.36 -9.12 -4.63
CA ILE A 527 25.51 -8.19 -3.91
C ILE A 527 24.10 -8.26 -4.51
N PHE A 528 23.09 -8.58 -3.70
CA PHE A 528 21.68 -8.49 -4.11
C PHE A 528 21.16 -7.08 -3.85
N ASP A 529 21.19 -6.25 -4.88
CA ASP A 529 20.75 -4.86 -4.89
C ASP A 529 19.33 -4.78 -5.44
N ILE A 530 18.36 -4.37 -4.61
CA ILE A 530 16.95 -4.61 -4.87
C ILE A 530 16.15 -3.32 -4.87
N GLN A 531 15.46 -3.08 -5.98
CA GLN A 531 14.47 -2.01 -6.12
C GLN A 531 13.12 -2.57 -6.56
N VAL A 532 12.24 -2.87 -5.60
CA VAL A 532 10.91 -3.43 -5.84
C VAL A 532 9.84 -2.50 -5.29
N LYS A 533 9.15 -1.83 -6.17
CA LYS A 533 8.10 -0.84 -5.89
C LYS A 533 7.37 -0.46 -7.18
N ARG A 534 6.18 0.15 -7.07
CA ARG A 534 5.47 0.71 -8.23
C ARG A 534 6.43 1.54 -9.07
N LEU A 535 6.36 1.38 -10.41
CA LEU A 535 7.17 2.20 -11.29
C LEU A 535 6.57 3.59 -11.44
N HIS A 536 7.36 4.58 -11.08
CA HIS A 536 7.01 5.99 -11.22
C HIS A 536 8.29 6.82 -11.41
N ALA A 537 8.23 7.89 -12.20
CA ALA A 537 9.40 8.71 -12.50
C ALA A 537 10.10 9.25 -11.24
N TYR A 538 9.34 9.73 -10.22
CA TYR A 538 9.93 10.26 -9.00
C TYR A 538 10.65 9.22 -8.12
N LYS A 539 10.32 7.91 -8.26
CA LYS A 539 11.00 6.80 -7.55
C LYS A 539 12.35 6.46 -8.18
N ARG A 540 12.58 6.97 -9.35
CA ARG A 540 13.86 6.99 -10.07
C ARG A 540 14.47 5.62 -10.37
N GLN A 541 13.66 4.61 -10.70
CA GLN A 541 14.17 3.35 -11.25
C GLN A 541 15.09 3.62 -12.47
N LEU A 542 14.80 4.68 -13.23
CA LEU A 542 15.64 5.11 -14.32
C LEU A 542 17.06 5.47 -13.87
N LEU A 543 17.24 6.12 -12.72
CA LEU A 543 18.58 6.44 -12.19
C LEU A 543 19.39 5.16 -11.92
N ASN A 544 18.75 4.14 -11.35
CA ASN A 544 19.37 2.84 -11.11
C ASN A 544 19.80 2.18 -12.44
N VAL A 545 18.92 2.10 -13.44
CA VAL A 545 19.27 1.49 -14.73
C VAL A 545 20.33 2.31 -15.48
N MET A 546 20.36 3.63 -15.36
CA MET A 546 21.41 4.49 -15.89
C MET A 546 22.79 4.16 -15.29
N HIS A 547 22.84 3.89 -13.98
CA HIS A 547 24.06 3.44 -13.33
C HIS A 547 24.53 2.06 -13.85
N ILE A 548 23.60 1.13 -14.04
CA ILE A 548 23.92 -0.19 -14.62
C ILE A 548 24.49 -0.03 -16.05
N ILE A 549 23.91 0.84 -16.86
CA ILE A 549 24.43 1.19 -18.20
C ILE A 549 25.86 1.74 -18.09
N TYR A 550 26.08 2.66 -17.15
CA TYR A 550 27.42 3.20 -16.89
C TYR A 550 28.43 2.10 -16.55
N LEU A 551 28.10 1.19 -15.63
CA LEU A 551 28.99 0.07 -15.26
C LEU A 551 29.30 -0.83 -16.48
N TYR A 552 28.29 -1.15 -17.26
CA TYR A 552 28.44 -1.94 -18.48
C TYR A 552 29.40 -1.26 -19.48
N GLN A 553 29.19 0.01 -19.75
CA GLN A 553 30.06 0.79 -20.67
C GLN A 553 31.50 0.86 -20.15
N ARG A 554 31.68 1.09 -18.84
CA ARG A 554 33.02 1.13 -18.24
C ARG A 554 33.77 -0.21 -18.37
N MET A 555 33.09 -1.34 -18.16
CA MET A 555 33.68 -2.68 -18.33
C MET A 555 34.05 -2.98 -19.77
N LYS A 556 33.30 -2.45 -20.75
CA LYS A 556 33.61 -2.62 -22.17
C LYS A 556 34.77 -1.74 -22.64
N GLU A 557 34.93 -0.55 -22.05
CA GLU A 557 36.00 0.39 -22.40
C GLU A 557 37.35 0.04 -21.75
N ASP A 558 37.31 -0.46 -20.52
CA ASP A 558 38.49 -0.76 -19.70
C ASP A 558 38.41 -2.20 -19.17
N SER A 559 39.15 -3.07 -19.84
CA SER A 559 39.21 -4.51 -19.46
C SER A 559 39.84 -4.76 -18.08
N SER A 560 40.44 -3.74 -17.45
CA SER A 560 40.97 -3.83 -16.09
C SER A 560 39.96 -3.39 -15.03
N PHE A 561 38.93 -2.65 -15.41
CA PHE A 561 37.87 -2.22 -14.50
C PHE A 561 37.00 -3.40 -14.05
N ARG A 562 36.94 -3.61 -12.74
CA ARG A 562 36.18 -4.66 -12.13
C ARG A 562 35.44 -4.13 -10.90
N ILE A 563 34.24 -4.66 -10.68
CA ILE A 563 33.46 -4.47 -9.47
C ILE A 563 33.33 -5.81 -8.74
N TYR A 564 32.99 -5.77 -7.46
CA TYR A 564 32.52 -6.98 -6.80
C TYR A 564 31.23 -7.46 -7.49
N PRO A 565 31.02 -8.78 -7.71
CA PRO A 565 29.85 -9.27 -8.40
C PRO A 565 28.54 -8.69 -7.84
N HIS A 566 27.70 -8.15 -8.71
CA HIS A 566 26.52 -7.37 -8.36
C HIS A 566 25.30 -7.83 -9.17
N THR A 567 24.24 -8.17 -8.49
CA THR A 567 22.96 -8.56 -9.10
C THR A 567 21.89 -7.50 -8.76
N TYR A 568 21.51 -6.74 -9.77
CA TYR A 568 20.42 -5.76 -9.67
C TYR A 568 19.09 -6.43 -9.93
N ILE A 569 18.16 -6.34 -8.96
CA ILE A 569 16.86 -6.99 -9.02
C ILE A 569 15.76 -5.94 -8.97
N PHE A 570 14.96 -5.89 -10.04
CA PHE A 570 13.80 -5.03 -10.19
C PHE A 570 12.51 -5.83 -10.10
N GLY A 571 11.47 -5.19 -9.59
CA GLY A 571 10.09 -5.66 -9.65
C GLY A 571 9.17 -4.44 -9.56
N ALA A 572 8.37 -4.22 -10.61
CA ALA A 572 7.59 -3.00 -10.70
C ALA A 572 6.38 -3.17 -11.62
N LYS A 573 5.23 -2.68 -11.22
CA LYS A 573 4.07 -2.47 -12.10
C LYS A 573 3.95 -0.99 -12.44
N ALA A 574 3.78 -0.68 -13.74
CA ALA A 574 3.43 0.66 -14.21
C ALA A 574 1.91 0.77 -14.39
N ALA A 575 1.32 1.93 -14.10
CA ALA A 575 -0.08 2.18 -14.45
C ALA A 575 -0.28 1.99 -15.97
N PRO A 576 -1.38 1.37 -16.43
CA PRO A 576 -1.58 1.05 -17.85
C PRO A 576 -1.44 2.23 -18.81
N SER A 577 -1.92 3.41 -18.41
CA SER A 577 -1.85 4.66 -19.17
C SER A 577 -0.51 5.41 -19.02
N TYR A 578 0.37 5.01 -18.10
CA TYR A 578 1.64 5.70 -17.86
C TYR A 578 2.73 5.21 -18.82
N TYR A 579 2.68 5.74 -20.04
CA TYR A 579 3.51 5.29 -21.16
C TYR A 579 5.02 5.37 -20.89
N LEU A 580 5.50 6.49 -20.31
CA LEU A 580 6.91 6.65 -19.93
C LEU A 580 7.37 5.54 -18.97
N ALA A 581 6.56 5.24 -17.94
CA ALA A 581 6.88 4.19 -16.98
C ALA A 581 6.96 2.81 -17.63
N LYS A 582 6.06 2.50 -18.56
CA LYS A 582 6.09 1.25 -19.35
C LYS A 582 7.36 1.16 -20.22
N LYS A 583 7.83 2.28 -20.78
CA LYS A 583 9.09 2.33 -21.54
C LYS A 583 10.33 2.16 -20.66
N ILE A 584 10.28 2.60 -19.40
CA ILE A 584 11.37 2.33 -18.44
C ILE A 584 11.44 0.83 -18.13
N ILE A 585 10.31 0.14 -17.97
CA ILE A 585 10.29 -1.33 -17.83
C ILE A 585 10.95 -2.00 -19.05
N LYS A 586 10.60 -1.55 -20.27
CA LYS A 586 11.22 -2.06 -21.50
C LYS A 586 12.73 -1.81 -21.50
N LEU A 587 13.19 -0.63 -21.08
CA LEU A 587 14.62 -0.32 -20.99
C LEU A 587 15.34 -1.26 -20.03
N ILE A 588 14.79 -1.48 -18.82
CA ILE A 588 15.38 -2.39 -17.82
C ILE A 588 15.56 -3.79 -18.42
N ASN A 589 14.54 -4.32 -19.10
CA ASN A 589 14.61 -5.64 -19.74
C ASN A 589 15.60 -5.67 -20.92
N SER A 590 15.68 -4.60 -21.71
CA SER A 590 16.64 -4.51 -22.82
C SER A 590 18.09 -4.44 -22.32
N VAL A 591 18.32 -3.72 -21.22
CA VAL A 591 19.63 -3.68 -20.54
C VAL A 591 19.96 -5.06 -19.95
N ALA A 592 18.99 -5.72 -19.32
CA ALA A 592 19.16 -7.08 -18.79
C ALA A 592 19.57 -8.07 -19.88
N ASP A 593 18.89 -8.06 -21.02
CA ASP A 593 19.24 -8.93 -22.16
C ASP A 593 20.68 -8.69 -22.65
N LYS A 594 21.07 -7.43 -22.76
CA LYS A 594 22.41 -7.05 -23.21
C LYS A 594 23.48 -7.49 -22.21
N VAL A 595 23.33 -7.12 -20.96
CA VAL A 595 24.33 -7.33 -19.89
C VAL A 595 24.47 -8.81 -19.53
N ASN A 596 23.35 -9.52 -19.39
CA ASN A 596 23.36 -10.92 -18.94
C ASN A 596 23.94 -11.88 -19.97
N ASN A 597 23.88 -11.52 -21.27
CA ASN A 597 24.39 -12.34 -22.37
C ASN A 597 25.78 -11.95 -22.83
N ASP A 598 26.38 -10.88 -22.29
CA ASP A 598 27.74 -10.47 -22.65
C ASP A 598 28.78 -11.20 -21.76
N PRO A 599 29.61 -12.11 -22.32
CA PRO A 599 30.57 -12.91 -21.54
C PRO A 599 31.68 -12.09 -20.87
N GLU A 600 31.89 -10.84 -21.28
CA GLU A 600 32.91 -9.97 -20.67
C GLU A 600 32.39 -9.34 -19.35
N THR A 601 31.07 -9.17 -19.23
CA THR A 601 30.44 -8.45 -18.08
C THR A 601 29.62 -9.36 -17.17
N ASN A 602 29.02 -10.42 -17.70
CA ASN A 602 28.01 -11.22 -17.01
C ASN A 602 28.49 -11.98 -15.76
N LYS A 603 29.80 -12.02 -15.50
CA LYS A 603 30.37 -12.55 -14.27
C LYS A 603 30.34 -11.54 -13.11
N TYR A 604 30.30 -10.27 -13.44
CA TYR A 604 30.35 -9.17 -12.47
C TYR A 604 29.05 -8.42 -12.35
N LEU A 605 28.21 -8.49 -13.37
CA LEU A 605 27.00 -7.69 -13.49
C LEU A 605 25.84 -8.54 -14.00
N LYS A 606 24.77 -8.65 -13.21
CA LYS A 606 23.52 -9.29 -13.57
C LYS A 606 22.36 -8.34 -13.33
N VAL A 607 21.36 -8.43 -14.20
CA VAL A 607 20.12 -7.64 -14.09
C VAL A 607 18.93 -8.57 -14.23
N VAL A 608 18.00 -8.50 -13.27
CA VAL A 608 16.81 -9.33 -13.23
C VAL A 608 15.59 -8.44 -13.06
N PHE A 609 14.57 -8.64 -13.91
CA PHE A 609 13.25 -8.06 -13.72
C PHE A 609 12.27 -9.16 -13.32
N ILE A 610 11.76 -9.12 -12.10
CA ILE A 610 10.77 -10.08 -11.61
C ILE A 610 9.39 -9.55 -11.95
N GLU A 611 8.67 -10.29 -12.81
CA GLU A 611 7.32 -9.91 -13.23
C GLU A 611 6.29 -10.08 -12.11
N ASN A 612 5.20 -9.34 -12.23
CA ASN A 612 4.03 -9.43 -11.36
C ASN A 612 4.33 -9.29 -9.87
N TYR A 613 5.20 -8.32 -9.52
CA TYR A 613 5.54 -8.05 -8.12
C TYR A 613 4.28 -7.86 -7.27
N GLY A 614 4.18 -8.60 -6.18
CA GLY A 614 3.07 -8.63 -5.22
C GLY A 614 3.55 -9.11 -3.85
N VAL A 615 2.62 -9.33 -2.91
CA VAL A 615 2.97 -9.68 -1.52
C VAL A 615 3.72 -11.00 -1.43
N THR A 616 3.23 -12.05 -2.09
CA THR A 616 3.86 -13.39 -2.05
C THR A 616 5.30 -13.38 -2.57
N ILE A 617 5.56 -12.65 -3.66
CA ILE A 617 6.91 -12.53 -4.21
C ILE A 617 7.79 -11.66 -3.31
N ALA A 618 7.23 -10.60 -2.73
CA ALA A 618 7.93 -9.73 -1.79
C ALA A 618 8.45 -10.50 -0.56
N GLU A 619 7.71 -11.48 -0.06
CA GLU A 619 8.11 -12.34 1.06
C GLU A 619 9.34 -13.23 0.75
N LYS A 620 9.62 -13.47 -0.54
CA LYS A 620 10.84 -14.15 -0.99
C LYS A 620 12.00 -13.18 -1.27
N ILE A 621 11.69 -12.00 -1.81
CA ILE A 621 12.67 -10.99 -2.22
C ILE A 621 13.27 -10.26 -1.01
N ILE A 622 12.43 -9.78 -0.10
CA ILE A 622 12.84 -8.88 0.99
C ILE A 622 13.87 -9.55 1.92
N PRO A 623 13.69 -10.81 2.37
CA PRO A 623 14.70 -11.47 3.19
C PRO A 623 16.05 -11.69 2.51
N ALA A 624 16.09 -11.76 1.18
CA ALA A 624 17.29 -12.01 0.39
C ALA A 624 18.12 -10.76 0.08
N ALA A 625 17.58 -9.56 0.31
CA ALA A 625 18.25 -8.31 -0.05
C ALA A 625 19.48 -8.02 0.79
N ASP A 626 20.57 -7.62 0.13
CA ASP A 626 21.72 -6.98 0.77
C ASP A 626 21.54 -5.46 0.79
N VAL A 627 21.09 -4.88 -0.31
CA VAL A 627 20.88 -3.44 -0.48
C VAL A 627 19.40 -3.15 -0.78
N SER A 628 18.88 -2.14 -0.10
CA SER A 628 17.53 -1.61 -0.27
C SER A 628 17.60 -0.27 -0.99
N GLU A 629 17.14 -0.22 -2.24
CA GLU A 629 17.13 0.98 -3.07
C GLU A 629 15.93 1.87 -2.74
N GLN A 630 16.20 3.03 -2.12
CA GLN A 630 15.22 4.02 -1.67
C GLN A 630 15.60 5.41 -2.20
N ILE A 631 15.62 5.54 -3.53
CA ILE A 631 16.33 6.59 -4.27
C ILE A 631 15.41 7.65 -4.89
N SER A 632 14.22 7.88 -4.34
CA SER A 632 13.31 8.95 -4.78
C SER A 632 13.99 10.31 -4.76
N THR A 633 13.54 11.22 -5.62
CA THR A 633 13.93 12.64 -5.50
C THR A 633 13.46 13.15 -4.15
N ALA A 634 14.34 13.82 -3.40
CA ALA A 634 14.01 14.31 -2.06
C ALA A 634 12.79 15.23 -2.06
N GLY A 635 11.91 15.05 -1.08
CA GLY A 635 10.63 15.75 -0.98
C GLY A 635 9.53 15.22 -1.89
N LYS A 636 9.63 13.97 -2.40
CA LYS A 636 8.63 13.36 -3.28
C LYS A 636 7.98 12.09 -2.73
N GLU A 637 8.71 11.25 -2.01
CA GLU A 637 8.15 10.08 -1.32
C GLU A 637 7.66 10.48 0.07
N ALA A 638 6.37 10.44 0.32
CA ALA A 638 5.81 10.85 1.61
C ALA A 638 6.39 10.05 2.80
N SER A 639 6.53 8.75 2.65
CA SER A 639 7.14 7.89 3.66
C SER A 639 7.99 6.79 3.02
N GLY A 640 7.41 5.99 2.13
CA GLY A 640 7.87 4.66 1.83
C GLY A 640 7.51 3.69 2.96
N THR A 641 7.37 2.42 2.62
CA THR A 641 7.19 1.32 3.58
C THR A 641 8.09 0.13 3.26
N SER A 642 8.54 0.00 2.01
CA SER A 642 9.51 -1.04 1.65
C SER A 642 10.85 -0.85 2.37
N ASN A 643 11.30 0.41 2.58
CA ASN A 643 12.48 0.73 3.39
C ASN A 643 12.43 0.07 4.78
N MET A 644 11.28 0.09 5.45
CA MET A 644 11.07 -0.51 6.77
C MET A 644 11.13 -2.05 6.71
N LYS A 645 10.51 -2.67 5.71
CA LYS A 645 10.53 -4.13 5.51
C LYS A 645 11.95 -4.65 5.26
N PHE A 646 12.71 -3.98 4.40
CA PHE A 646 14.09 -4.30 4.12
C PHE A 646 14.98 -4.13 5.36
N MET A 647 14.80 -3.03 6.11
CA MET A 647 15.51 -2.77 7.36
C MET A 647 15.30 -3.90 8.38
N MET A 648 14.05 -4.36 8.56
CA MET A 648 13.72 -5.48 9.47
C MET A 648 14.42 -6.78 9.08
N ASN A 649 14.76 -6.97 7.80
CA ASN A 649 15.45 -8.14 7.28
C ASN A 649 16.97 -7.93 7.10
N GLY A 650 17.50 -6.84 7.62
CA GLY A 650 18.92 -6.55 7.64
C GLY A 650 19.49 -6.12 6.29
N ALA A 651 18.70 -5.58 5.38
CA ALA A 651 19.24 -4.91 4.21
C ALA A 651 19.74 -3.51 4.58
N VAL A 652 20.87 -3.10 3.99
CA VAL A 652 21.39 -1.74 4.15
C VAL A 652 20.67 -0.82 3.14
N THR A 653 20.12 0.27 3.64
CA THR A 653 19.47 1.25 2.76
C THR A 653 20.52 2.08 2.00
N LEU A 654 20.38 2.11 0.67
CA LEU A 654 20.98 3.10 -0.21
C LEU A 654 19.86 4.04 -0.63
N GLY A 655 19.90 5.29 -0.19
CA GLY A 655 18.78 6.18 -0.39
C GLY A 655 19.09 7.65 -0.33
N THR A 656 18.06 8.44 -0.59
CA THR A 656 18.04 9.88 -0.38
C THR A 656 17.44 10.20 0.99
N LEU A 657 17.68 11.39 1.53
CA LEU A 657 17.01 11.91 2.72
C LEU A 657 15.58 12.36 2.36
N ASP A 658 14.71 11.37 2.16
CA ASP A 658 13.32 11.54 1.78
C ASP A 658 12.41 10.58 2.58
N GLY A 659 11.19 11.02 2.89
CA GLY A 659 10.23 10.24 3.64
C GLY A 659 10.80 9.67 4.93
N ALA A 660 10.50 8.40 5.20
CA ALA A 660 10.97 7.70 6.40
C ALA A 660 12.48 7.36 6.36
N ASN A 661 13.17 7.52 5.22
CA ASN A 661 14.63 7.31 5.18
C ASN A 661 15.36 8.26 6.14
N VAL A 662 14.81 9.46 6.38
CA VAL A 662 15.38 10.42 7.35
C VAL A 662 15.37 9.81 8.75
N GLU A 663 14.23 9.28 9.19
CA GLU A 663 14.10 8.66 10.52
C GLU A 663 14.92 7.36 10.62
N ILE A 664 15.07 6.60 9.52
CA ILE A 664 15.96 5.43 9.49
C ILE A 664 17.40 5.87 9.71
N ALA A 665 17.87 6.90 8.99
CA ALA A 665 19.22 7.43 9.11
C ALA A 665 19.54 7.90 10.53
N ASP A 666 18.61 8.65 11.14
CA ASP A 666 18.75 9.14 12.51
C ASP A 666 18.85 8.00 13.54
N LEU A 667 18.12 6.91 13.32
CA LEU A 667 18.12 5.74 14.23
C LEU A 667 19.34 4.86 14.09
N VAL A 668 19.81 4.60 12.87
CA VAL A 668 20.92 3.65 12.64
C VAL A 668 22.29 4.32 12.62
N GLY A 669 22.35 5.64 12.38
CA GLY A 669 23.60 6.42 12.24
C GLY A 669 24.26 6.23 10.86
N ASP A 670 25.13 7.18 10.49
CA ASP A 670 25.75 7.30 9.16
C ASP A 670 26.60 6.10 8.75
N ASP A 671 27.09 5.33 9.71
CA ASP A 671 27.90 4.13 9.46
C ASP A 671 27.07 2.92 8.99
N ASN A 672 25.73 2.96 9.17
CA ASN A 672 24.85 1.82 8.91
C ASN A 672 23.83 2.08 7.79
N ILE A 673 24.01 3.17 7.04
CA ILE A 673 23.19 3.58 5.90
C ILE A 673 24.08 4.26 4.86
N VAL A 674 23.66 4.27 3.60
CA VAL A 674 24.38 5.02 2.56
C VAL A 674 23.42 6.04 1.97
N ILE A 675 23.69 7.32 2.21
CA ILE A 675 22.89 8.45 1.74
C ILE A 675 23.60 9.16 0.59
N PHE A 676 22.81 9.62 -0.37
CA PHE A 676 23.28 10.42 -1.51
C PHE A 676 22.25 11.46 -1.94
N GLY A 677 22.64 12.33 -2.85
CA GLY A 677 21.77 13.23 -3.57
C GLY A 677 21.38 14.48 -2.77
N MET A 678 20.62 15.35 -3.44
CA MET A 678 20.10 16.58 -2.87
C MET A 678 19.10 16.31 -1.76
N LYS A 679 19.04 17.23 -0.79
CA LYS A 679 17.99 17.30 0.23
C LYS A 679 16.76 18.06 -0.30
N ASP A 680 15.62 17.94 0.39
CA ASP A 680 14.36 18.60 -0.01
C ASP A 680 14.50 20.12 -0.19
N ASN A 681 15.19 20.80 0.74
CA ASN A 681 15.42 22.23 0.63
C ASN A 681 16.27 22.62 -0.60
N GLU A 682 17.28 21.81 -0.95
CA GLU A 682 18.13 22.04 -2.13
C GLU A 682 17.34 21.84 -3.43
N VAL A 683 16.49 20.80 -3.48
CA VAL A 683 15.57 20.55 -4.61
C VAL A 683 14.61 21.74 -4.80
N ASN A 684 14.02 22.23 -3.73
CA ASN A 684 13.06 23.34 -3.78
C ASN A 684 13.75 24.66 -4.17
N GLU A 685 14.93 24.91 -3.62
CA GLU A 685 15.73 26.11 -3.97
C GLU A 685 16.10 26.10 -5.46
N LEU A 686 16.55 24.94 -5.98
CA LEU A 686 16.92 24.79 -7.38
C LEU A 686 15.70 25.00 -8.31
N LYS A 687 14.53 24.45 -7.93
CA LYS A 687 13.26 24.68 -8.65
C LYS A 687 12.84 26.15 -8.61
N ALA A 688 12.88 26.79 -7.45
CA ALA A 688 12.47 28.17 -7.28
C ALA A 688 13.36 29.15 -8.07
N LYS A 689 14.65 28.88 -8.15
CA LYS A 689 15.61 29.68 -8.95
C LYS A 689 15.41 29.48 -10.46
N GLY A 690 14.85 28.38 -10.90
CA GLY A 690 14.67 28.05 -12.33
C GLY A 690 15.99 27.99 -13.11
N THR A 691 17.11 27.71 -12.44
CA THR A 691 18.47 27.73 -13.03
C THR A 691 18.95 26.35 -13.48
N TYR A 692 18.24 25.29 -13.14
CA TYR A 692 18.62 23.94 -13.56
C TYR A 692 18.47 23.75 -15.06
N ASN A 693 19.50 23.16 -15.69
CA ASN A 693 19.50 22.82 -17.09
C ASN A 693 20.18 21.46 -17.28
N SER A 694 19.43 20.47 -17.68
CA SER A 694 19.89 19.10 -17.90
C SER A 694 21.01 19.01 -18.96
N TRP A 695 21.01 19.88 -19.96
CA TRP A 695 22.09 19.96 -20.95
C TRP A 695 23.42 20.37 -20.35
N ASN A 696 23.44 21.13 -19.27
CA ASN A 696 24.69 21.46 -18.56
C ASN A 696 25.28 20.22 -17.89
N GLU A 697 24.45 19.42 -17.22
CA GLU A 697 24.90 18.15 -16.61
C GLU A 697 25.40 17.17 -17.68
N TYR A 698 24.68 17.07 -18.78
CA TYR A 698 25.06 16.24 -19.94
C TYR A 698 26.40 16.67 -20.58
N ASN A 699 26.61 17.96 -20.80
CA ASN A 699 27.80 18.46 -21.45
C ASN A 699 29.06 18.45 -20.55
N ASN A 700 28.84 18.59 -19.24
CA ASN A 700 29.96 18.68 -18.28
C ASN A 700 30.39 17.33 -17.71
N ASN A 701 29.58 16.25 -17.87
CA ASN A 701 29.90 14.92 -17.38
C ASN A 701 29.92 13.88 -18.53
N PRO A 702 31.11 13.41 -18.95
CA PRO A 702 31.22 12.43 -20.02
C PRO A 702 30.49 11.11 -19.77
N ASN A 703 30.36 10.70 -18.48
CA ASN A 703 29.65 9.48 -18.11
C ASN A 703 28.12 9.63 -18.34
N ILE A 704 27.57 10.77 -17.92
CA ILE A 704 26.16 11.11 -18.18
C ILE A 704 25.91 11.14 -19.68
N LYS A 705 26.78 11.82 -20.43
CA LYS A 705 26.66 11.96 -21.88
C LYS A 705 26.58 10.57 -22.54
N LYS A 706 27.51 9.68 -22.25
CA LYS A 706 27.55 8.33 -22.84
C LYS A 706 26.29 7.51 -22.49
N VAL A 707 25.84 7.56 -21.23
CA VAL A 707 24.65 6.86 -20.79
C VAL A 707 23.41 7.39 -21.50
N VAL A 708 23.23 8.70 -21.58
CA VAL A 708 22.08 9.33 -22.24
C VAL A 708 22.10 9.07 -23.75
N ASP A 709 23.25 9.17 -24.43
CA ASP A 709 23.39 8.91 -25.85
C ASP A 709 23.01 7.44 -26.19
N SER A 710 23.34 6.49 -25.31
CA SER A 710 23.05 5.06 -25.52
C SER A 710 21.55 4.71 -25.56
N LEU A 711 20.69 5.62 -25.11
CA LEU A 711 19.24 5.46 -25.22
C LEU A 711 18.73 5.59 -26.67
N VAL A 712 19.47 6.32 -27.53
CA VAL A 712 19.02 6.66 -28.89
C VAL A 712 20.06 6.34 -29.99
N ASP A 713 21.15 5.66 -29.66
CA ASP A 713 22.20 5.32 -30.64
C ASP A 713 22.08 3.89 -31.22
N GLY A 714 21.17 3.08 -30.69
CA GLY A 714 20.97 1.69 -31.12
C GLY A 714 21.62 0.65 -30.19
N THR A 715 22.26 1.07 -29.10
CA THR A 715 22.97 0.16 -28.17
C THR A 715 22.03 -0.85 -27.51
N PHE A 716 20.88 -0.41 -27.01
CA PHE A 716 19.92 -1.26 -26.27
C PHE A 716 18.68 -1.65 -27.06
N HIS A 717 18.45 -1.06 -28.22
CA HIS A 717 17.39 -1.46 -29.14
C HIS A 717 17.74 -1.03 -30.56
N PRO A 718 17.48 -1.88 -31.61
CA PRO A 718 17.79 -1.54 -32.99
C PRO A 718 17.10 -0.26 -33.49
N SER A 719 15.87 -0.02 -33.04
CA SER A 719 15.17 1.25 -33.31
C SER A 719 15.67 2.32 -32.34
N ARG A 720 16.23 3.39 -32.89
CA ARG A 720 16.67 4.56 -32.14
C ARG A 720 15.51 5.36 -31.52
N GLU A 721 14.30 5.13 -31.99
CA GLU A 721 13.08 5.78 -31.48
C GLU A 721 12.51 5.08 -30.25
N GLU A 722 12.95 3.83 -29.95
CA GLU A 722 12.34 3.03 -28.88
C GLU A 722 12.38 3.70 -27.51
N PHE A 723 13.51 4.29 -27.15
CA PHE A 723 13.70 4.96 -25.86
C PHE A 723 13.79 6.49 -25.99
N LYS A 724 13.38 7.04 -27.16
CA LYS A 724 13.40 8.49 -27.37
C LYS A 724 12.56 9.25 -26.35
N ILE A 725 11.43 8.70 -25.92
CA ILE A 725 10.60 9.32 -24.87
C ILE A 725 11.36 9.48 -23.56
N ILE A 726 12.25 8.53 -23.20
CA ILE A 726 13.10 8.62 -22.00
C ILE A 726 14.18 9.69 -22.22
N PHE A 727 14.82 9.70 -23.40
CA PHE A 727 15.76 10.74 -23.76
C PHE A 727 15.13 12.15 -23.72
N ASP A 728 13.93 12.29 -24.29
CA ASP A 728 13.20 13.56 -24.30
C ASP A 728 12.80 14.01 -22.87
N GLU A 729 12.46 13.08 -21.99
CA GLU A 729 12.18 13.38 -20.57
C GLU A 729 13.41 13.97 -19.87
N LEU A 730 14.59 13.37 -20.10
CA LEU A 730 15.84 13.83 -19.50
C LEU A 730 16.33 15.15 -20.15
N MET A 731 16.24 15.29 -21.46
CA MET A 731 16.88 16.35 -22.19
C MET A 731 15.94 17.48 -22.64
N SER A 732 14.81 17.13 -23.27
CA SER A 732 13.87 18.11 -23.85
C SER A 732 12.92 18.68 -22.80
N ARG A 733 12.57 17.87 -21.77
CA ARG A 733 11.70 18.26 -20.64
C ARG A 733 12.50 18.65 -19.39
N ASN A 734 13.81 18.77 -19.54
CA ASN A 734 14.72 19.28 -18.51
C ASN A 734 14.75 18.45 -17.22
N ASP A 735 14.62 17.10 -17.32
CA ASP A 735 14.85 16.17 -16.20
C ASP A 735 14.12 16.56 -14.92
N GLU A 736 12.79 16.51 -14.92
CA GLU A 736 11.89 17.00 -13.86
C GLU A 736 12.29 16.52 -12.46
N TYR A 737 12.84 15.30 -12.37
CA TYR A 737 13.19 14.67 -11.09
C TYR A 737 14.69 14.67 -10.78
N PHE A 738 15.48 15.47 -11.47
CA PHE A 738 16.92 15.71 -11.20
C PHE A 738 17.79 14.44 -11.20
N LEU A 739 17.52 13.51 -12.12
CA LEU A 739 18.31 12.29 -12.25
C LEU A 739 19.75 12.60 -12.60
N LEU A 740 19.97 13.49 -13.58
CA LEU A 740 21.31 13.86 -14.04
C LEU A 740 22.08 14.62 -12.97
N LYS A 741 21.40 15.45 -12.17
CA LYS A 741 22.00 16.18 -11.05
C LYS A 741 22.53 15.27 -9.95
N ASP A 742 21.75 14.24 -9.61
CA ASP A 742 22.10 13.28 -8.55
C ASP A 742 22.93 12.08 -9.05
N PHE A 743 23.16 11.95 -10.38
CA PHE A 743 23.80 10.77 -10.97
C PHE A 743 25.18 10.49 -10.39
N GLU A 744 26.06 11.51 -10.31
CA GLU A 744 27.44 11.32 -9.82
C GLU A 744 27.45 10.97 -8.32
N SER A 745 26.60 11.61 -7.54
CA SER A 745 26.42 11.30 -6.11
C SER A 745 25.93 9.85 -5.91
N TYR A 746 24.99 9.39 -6.74
CA TYR A 746 24.49 8.01 -6.73
C TYR A 746 25.58 7.02 -7.13
N ARG A 747 26.35 7.32 -8.18
CA ARG A 747 27.50 6.50 -8.62
C ARG A 747 28.52 6.29 -7.50
N LEU A 748 28.88 7.37 -6.79
CA LEU A 748 29.81 7.28 -5.65
C LEU A 748 29.23 6.49 -4.48
N ALA A 749 27.92 6.60 -4.24
CA ALA A 749 27.22 5.83 -3.21
C ALA A 749 27.19 4.32 -3.55
N GLN A 750 27.00 3.95 -4.81
CA GLN A 750 27.10 2.58 -5.29
C GLN A 750 28.54 2.03 -5.17
N GLU A 751 29.54 2.85 -5.45
CA GLU A 751 30.94 2.49 -5.24
C GLU A 751 31.25 2.27 -3.74
N LYS A 752 30.71 3.09 -2.84
CA LYS A 752 30.78 2.88 -1.40
C LYS A 752 30.16 1.56 -0.96
N ILE A 753 28.96 1.20 -1.48
CA ILE A 753 28.31 -0.10 -1.24
C ILE A 753 29.23 -1.24 -1.68
N ASN A 754 29.76 -1.17 -2.90
CA ASN A 754 30.63 -2.19 -3.45
C ASN A 754 31.89 -2.44 -2.58
N ASN A 755 32.47 -1.38 -2.02
CA ASN A 755 33.62 -1.45 -1.14
C ASN A 755 33.25 -1.98 0.26
N LEU A 756 32.16 -1.51 0.85
CA LEU A 756 31.71 -1.95 2.20
C LEU A 756 31.36 -3.43 2.23
N TYR A 757 30.73 -3.95 1.18
CA TYR A 757 30.30 -5.34 1.10
C TYR A 757 31.47 -6.34 1.08
N GLN A 758 32.65 -5.95 0.62
CA GLN A 758 33.83 -6.81 0.58
C GLN A 758 34.34 -7.19 1.98
N ASN A 759 34.10 -6.32 2.98
CA ASN A 759 34.32 -6.68 4.39
C ASN A 759 33.06 -7.31 4.98
N ARG A 760 32.93 -8.63 4.87
CA ARG A 760 31.73 -9.38 5.28
C ARG A 760 31.38 -9.20 6.75
N GLN A 761 32.37 -9.10 7.61
CA GLN A 761 32.15 -8.90 9.04
C GLN A 761 31.53 -7.53 9.30
N ASN A 762 32.11 -6.48 8.73
CA ASN A 762 31.58 -5.12 8.85
C ASN A 762 30.18 -5.00 8.24
N TRP A 763 29.95 -5.63 7.08
CA TRP A 763 28.64 -5.67 6.45
C TRP A 763 27.58 -6.31 7.35
N SER A 764 27.90 -7.45 7.97
CA SER A 764 26.99 -8.13 8.91
C SER A 764 26.68 -7.27 10.14
N LYS A 765 27.64 -6.48 10.64
CA LYS A 765 27.41 -5.49 11.71
C LYS A 765 26.37 -4.45 11.29
N MET A 766 26.55 -3.86 10.11
CA MET A 766 25.61 -2.87 9.57
C MET A 766 24.19 -3.47 9.46
N CYS A 767 24.08 -4.69 8.96
CA CYS A 767 22.80 -5.41 8.83
C CYS A 767 22.13 -5.63 10.19
N LEU A 768 22.86 -6.15 11.18
CA LEU A 768 22.36 -6.40 12.53
C LEU A 768 21.99 -5.11 13.26
N ALA A 769 22.74 -4.02 13.06
CA ALA A 769 22.41 -2.71 13.60
C ALA A 769 21.07 -2.18 13.05
N ASN A 770 20.80 -2.38 11.76
CA ASN A 770 19.51 -2.06 11.14
C ASN A 770 18.37 -2.88 11.77
N ILE A 771 18.53 -4.20 11.93
CA ILE A 771 17.52 -5.05 12.57
C ILE A 771 17.24 -4.58 13.99
N ALA A 772 18.29 -4.33 14.77
CA ALA A 772 18.14 -3.90 16.17
C ALA A 772 17.33 -2.61 16.35
N LYS A 773 17.34 -1.73 15.35
CA LYS A 773 16.60 -0.45 15.39
C LYS A 773 15.22 -0.51 14.69
N SER A 774 14.91 -1.61 14.01
CA SER A 774 13.73 -1.71 13.14
C SER A 774 12.40 -1.82 13.87
N GLY A 775 12.40 -2.14 15.16
CA GLY A 775 11.18 -2.20 15.99
C GLY A 775 10.37 -0.92 15.97
N HIS A 776 11.03 0.23 15.90
CA HIS A 776 10.40 1.55 15.74
C HIS A 776 9.45 1.63 14.54
N PHE A 777 9.74 0.90 13.46
CA PHE A 777 8.92 0.87 12.25
C PHE A 777 7.89 -0.27 12.23
N SER A 778 7.58 -0.87 13.37
CA SER A 778 6.42 -1.75 13.48
C SER A 778 5.12 -0.95 13.38
N SER A 779 4.14 -1.49 12.64
CA SER A 779 2.79 -0.92 12.60
C SER A 779 2.08 -0.99 13.96
N ASP A 780 2.52 -1.83 14.88
CA ASP A 780 2.01 -1.84 16.26
C ASP A 780 2.28 -0.50 16.95
N ARG A 781 3.51 0.03 16.86
CA ARG A 781 3.84 1.38 17.35
C ARG A 781 2.97 2.44 16.66
N THR A 782 2.82 2.37 15.33
CA THR A 782 2.01 3.33 14.58
C THR A 782 0.56 3.32 15.07
N ILE A 783 -0.04 2.14 15.27
CA ILE A 783 -1.41 2.02 15.75
C ILE A 783 -1.55 2.57 17.18
N GLU A 784 -0.58 2.31 18.08
CA GLU A 784 -0.60 2.91 19.43
C GLU A 784 -0.56 4.46 19.35
N ASP A 785 0.21 5.04 18.42
CA ASP A 785 0.24 6.49 18.22
C ASP A 785 -1.12 7.02 17.71
N TYR A 786 -1.77 6.34 16.77
CA TYR A 786 -3.12 6.70 16.31
C TYR A 786 -4.16 6.56 17.44
N VAL A 787 -4.11 5.50 18.22
CA VAL A 787 -5.05 5.27 19.35
C VAL A 787 -4.87 6.33 20.41
N LYS A 788 -3.64 6.66 20.75
CA LYS A 788 -3.33 7.66 21.79
C LYS A 788 -3.80 9.06 21.39
N ASP A 789 -3.50 9.49 20.17
CA ASP A 789 -3.61 10.89 19.78
C ASP A 789 -4.88 11.21 18.96
N ILE A 790 -5.48 10.22 18.29
CA ILE A 790 -6.58 10.44 17.34
C ILE A 790 -7.81 9.60 17.67
N TRP A 791 -7.67 8.26 17.77
CA TRP A 791 -8.85 7.39 17.84
C TRP A 791 -9.39 7.21 19.25
N HIS A 792 -8.56 7.25 20.27
CA HIS A 792 -8.93 7.06 21.70
C HIS A 792 -9.74 5.77 21.93
N LEU A 793 -9.23 4.65 21.45
CA LEU A 793 -9.87 3.35 21.55
C LEU A 793 -9.46 2.63 22.84
N ASN A 794 -10.34 1.75 23.32
CA ASN A 794 -10.05 0.81 24.40
C ASN A 794 -9.89 -0.61 23.84
N ARG A 795 -8.98 -1.38 24.44
CA ARG A 795 -8.77 -2.78 24.05
C ARG A 795 -9.98 -3.64 24.38
N VAL A 796 -10.32 -4.53 23.48
CA VAL A 796 -11.38 -5.54 23.66
C VAL A 796 -10.87 -6.61 24.63
N LYS A 797 -11.69 -6.96 25.60
CA LYS A 797 -11.42 -8.07 26.54
C LYS A 797 -12.49 -9.15 26.32
N ILE A 798 -12.07 -10.32 25.86
CA ILE A 798 -12.89 -11.51 25.58
C ILE A 798 -12.66 -12.57 26.64
#